data_7156d84097a4df66efa598d763696629
#
_entry.id   7156d84097a4df66efa598d763696629
#
_cell.length_a   1.000
_cell.length_b   1.000
_cell.length_c   1.000
_cell.angle_alpha   90.00
_cell.angle_beta   90.00
_cell.angle_gamma   90.00
#
_symmetry.space_group_name_H-M   'P 1'
#
loop_
_entity.id
_entity.type
_entity.pdbx_description
1 polymer ?
#
loop_
_entity_poly.entity_id
_entity_poly.type
_entity_poly.pdbx_seq_one_letter_code
_entity_poly.pdbx_strand_id
1 'polypeptide(L)'
;MRKSLLLAATAISAVASPVWAQVDEMVDDNVIIVTAQRQAQSLQEVPIAVSAFDSKALEAQQIENSSDLQLTLPNVTFTKTNFTTSSFTIRGIGDLCTGVTCDSATAIHLNESPLFQTRLFETEFYDLERIEVLRGPQGTLFGRSATSGVVNVVTGKPKIDQFEGALDGEYGNYQSFKLKGMLNFPIGDTLAARFAGVYINRDGFTKNLFDNSSIDGRDLYSVRGSLRWEPGPDTTVDLMASYFREDDDRLRIQKQLCQTDPTGVLGCLNNRLDASPVNANASLAAIFASTELFAIAGIPTAFALGSLQNDPNIYANSVTPSDPRVVNTAFTPEYFTSELIFQGKIEHDFGPISAQLSGTYQETKVDSRQDYNLNVGDKSLYTPGLTTLAAAAAGLIPGLPIPTAYFVPAANALNPGGPGGGVYCTSDTDPTGLGAFGGNAICGSDPLQFDRSSQKGSAWSTEAIINSDLGGMFNFLLGGIYAESSVSENSYYVNAFGLDYSSAILGSFGSASAGLQPSHQGQSFFRNNTDDFKLKSYGIFGEAYFDVSDRLKFTVGVRYNNDKKSVRARSGLLNSGFFIPYDQTGDIYDTPLGALFDADLSTACTAASPVGAVGSVAGCEAFQSRNVSFDKLTGRAVIDYKISDDSLLYISYSRGYKSGGTNPPLQPIFAVNESFRPEQVDAFEIGLKNSFADGALQLNLTGFYYKYKDLQLSRIVARTSVNDNVGADIYGFEAEAVVRPDPDWVINLGFSYLKSKVSEDKFLSNPRDPGGGRSDAVIIKDLQNASNCAVVPTVAGNIAGVNGFVGAVNSSLGLNAPQAFPADGGIASTGAYGICSALAGTIGVLDASGALIVAPPAALAGLFGTQADGRLPFEVLGSGVPTNIRGNELPQAPNIKFSIGVQYTANFDNGMSLVPRVDVAYTGNSYGSIFNGTPDRIEGFTQANAQIQLNGADGRWYVRGFVQNIFDSNSITGQYVTDASSGLYTNIFTLDPRRYGIGAGVKF
;
A
#
# COMPACT_ATOMS: atom_id res chain seq x y z
N MET A 1 27.57 16.89 -11.28
CA MET A 1 28.64 17.32 -10.37
C MET A 1 29.46 16.12 -9.92
N ARG A 2 30.33 15.63 -10.82
CA ARG A 2 31.29 14.56 -10.52
C ARG A 2 32.69 15.19 -10.44
N LYS A 3 33.22 15.33 -9.23
CA LYS A 3 34.65 15.50 -8.83
C LYS A 3 34.69 16.33 -7.54
N SER A 4 34.76 15.70 -6.38
CA SER A 4 35.31 16.24 -5.11
C SER A 4 34.93 15.34 -3.91
N LEU A 5 35.32 14.06 -3.93
CA LEU A 5 35.18 13.17 -2.76
C LEU A 5 36.34 12.15 -2.71
N LEU A 6 37.55 12.63 -2.95
CA LEU A 6 38.75 11.78 -2.91
C LEU A 6 39.91 12.49 -2.17
N LEU A 7 39.62 13.06 -0.99
CA LEU A 7 40.65 13.69 -0.14
C LEU A 7 40.24 13.76 1.33
N ALA A 8 39.90 12.60 1.93
CA ALA A 8 39.75 12.51 3.39
C ALA A 8 40.15 11.15 3.98
N ALA A 9 41.05 10.41 3.32
CA ALA A 9 41.49 9.10 3.79
C ALA A 9 42.99 9.00 4.17
N THR A 10 43.62 10.10 4.56
CA THR A 10 45.04 10.04 4.99
C THR A 10 45.28 11.00 6.17
N ALA A 11 44.83 10.63 7.37
CA ALA A 11 45.33 11.15 8.62
C ALA A 11 44.70 10.44 9.84
N ILE A 12 44.85 9.13 10.01
CA ILE A 12 44.74 8.48 11.32
C ILE A 12 45.75 7.32 11.34
N SER A 13 46.97 7.66 11.66
CA SER A 13 47.96 6.70 12.11
C SER A 13 48.84 7.41 13.15
N ALA A 14 48.50 7.19 14.39
CA ALA A 14 49.32 7.24 15.59
C ALA A 14 48.43 7.56 16.81
N VAL A 15 48.14 6.56 17.61
CA VAL A 15 48.49 6.42 19.03
C VAL A 15 47.86 5.12 19.54
N ALA A 16 48.60 4.07 19.56
CA ALA A 16 48.23 2.85 20.27
C ALA A 16 49.03 2.82 21.58
N SER A 17 48.38 2.92 22.71
CA SER A 17 48.94 2.50 24.01
C SER A 17 48.11 1.30 24.49
N PRO A 18 48.73 0.23 25.00
CA PRO A 18 48.04 -0.96 25.43
C PRO A 18 47.38 -0.73 26.78
N VAL A 19 46.07 -0.85 26.86
CA VAL A 19 45.33 -1.00 28.11
C VAL A 19 45.00 -2.47 28.32
N TRP A 20 45.32 -2.94 29.50
CA TRP A 20 45.13 -4.33 29.96
C TRP A 20 43.63 -4.65 30.07
N ALA A 21 43.25 -5.78 29.56
CA ALA A 21 41.92 -6.30 29.64
C ALA A 21 41.56 -6.65 31.09
N GLN A 22 40.53 -6.06 31.62
CA GLN A 22 39.76 -6.61 32.73
C GLN A 22 38.79 -7.67 32.17
N VAL A 23 38.74 -8.79 32.86
CA VAL A 23 37.83 -9.89 32.56
C VAL A 23 36.43 -9.42 32.96
N ASP A 24 35.58 -9.12 31.98
CA ASP A 24 34.15 -8.93 32.20
C ASP A 24 33.51 -10.24 32.71
N GLU A 25 32.65 -10.13 33.71
CA GLU A 25 31.74 -11.17 34.12
C GLU A 25 30.99 -11.71 32.87
N MET A 26 30.98 -13.04 32.71
CA MET A 26 30.28 -13.71 31.61
C MET A 26 28.78 -13.35 31.72
N VAL A 27 28.36 -12.31 31.02
CA VAL A 27 26.98 -12.15 30.64
C VAL A 27 26.67 -13.36 29.74
N ASP A 28 25.68 -14.16 30.11
CA ASP A 28 25.27 -15.32 29.34
C ASP A 28 24.82 -14.82 27.95
N ASP A 29 25.65 -15.01 26.94
CA ASP A 29 25.47 -14.55 25.54
C ASP A 29 24.16 -15.11 24.91
N ASN A 30 23.40 -15.91 25.66
CA ASN A 30 22.16 -16.58 25.24
C ASN A 30 20.86 -15.87 25.70
N VAL A 31 20.92 -14.83 26.56
CA VAL A 31 19.72 -14.16 27.07
C VAL A 31 19.43 -12.90 26.27
N ILE A 32 18.40 -12.94 25.45
CA ILE A 32 17.91 -11.76 24.72
C ILE A 32 16.97 -10.96 25.63
N ILE A 33 17.35 -9.72 25.95
CA ILE A 33 16.51 -8.79 26.70
C ILE A 33 15.62 -8.04 25.72
N VAL A 34 14.32 -7.94 26.03
CA VAL A 34 13.32 -7.24 25.24
C VAL A 34 12.59 -6.19 26.09
N THR A 35 12.03 -5.17 25.43
CA THR A 35 11.21 -4.13 26.06
C THR A 35 9.73 -4.26 25.67
N ALA A 36 9.33 -5.46 25.32
CA ALA A 36 7.99 -5.81 24.81
C ALA A 36 6.85 -5.45 25.79
N GLN A 37 7.12 -5.29 27.07
CA GLN A 37 6.15 -4.83 28.09
C GLN A 37 6.48 -3.45 28.66
N ARG A 38 7.24 -2.62 27.96
CA ARG A 38 7.75 -1.32 28.45
C ARG A 38 8.65 -1.47 29.69
N GLN A 39 9.18 -2.64 29.88
CA GLN A 39 10.15 -3.03 30.93
C GLN A 39 11.18 -3.96 30.31
N ALA A 40 12.42 -3.85 30.70
CA ALA A 40 13.48 -4.74 30.25
C ALA A 40 13.31 -6.11 30.92
N GLN A 41 13.06 -7.16 30.12
CA GLN A 41 12.82 -8.52 30.59
C GLN A 41 13.48 -9.53 29.65
N SER A 42 13.82 -10.71 30.18
CA SER A 42 14.26 -11.83 29.32
C SER A 42 13.14 -12.26 28.37
N LEU A 43 13.47 -12.51 27.11
CA LEU A 43 12.56 -13.01 26.09
C LEU A 43 11.72 -14.21 26.55
N GLN A 44 12.33 -15.13 27.34
CA GLN A 44 11.66 -16.34 27.83
C GLN A 44 10.73 -16.08 29.01
N GLU A 45 10.84 -14.93 29.68
CA GLU A 45 9.97 -14.58 30.82
C GLU A 45 8.78 -13.70 30.43
N VAL A 46 8.75 -13.18 29.21
CA VAL A 46 7.63 -12.32 28.75
C VAL A 46 6.43 -13.15 28.32
N PRO A 47 5.24 -13.03 28.97
CA PRO A 47 4.08 -13.87 28.71
C PRO A 47 3.26 -13.36 27.49
N ILE A 48 3.90 -13.23 26.34
CA ILE A 48 3.34 -12.92 25.02
C ILE A 48 4.13 -13.61 23.92
N ALA A 49 3.52 -13.78 22.75
CA ALA A 49 4.24 -14.23 21.55
C ALA A 49 5.11 -13.09 21.03
N VAL A 50 6.42 -13.20 21.24
CA VAL A 50 7.41 -12.20 20.78
C VAL A 50 8.63 -12.91 20.21
N SER A 51 9.14 -12.42 19.09
CA SER A 51 10.43 -12.81 18.51
C SER A 51 11.35 -11.59 18.54
N ALA A 52 12.60 -11.80 18.90
CA ALA A 52 13.62 -10.75 18.95
C ALA A 52 14.87 -11.20 18.21
N PHE A 53 15.49 -10.28 17.50
CA PHE A 53 16.74 -10.46 16.77
C PHE A 53 17.72 -9.39 17.23
N ASP A 54 18.80 -9.80 17.87
CA ASP A 54 19.92 -8.92 18.15
C ASP A 54 20.74 -8.63 16.88
N SER A 55 21.73 -7.75 16.97
CA SER A 55 22.58 -7.39 15.84
C SER A 55 23.30 -8.59 15.22
N LYS A 56 23.75 -9.55 16.04
CA LYS A 56 24.41 -10.78 15.57
C LYS A 56 23.44 -11.68 14.78
N ALA A 57 22.21 -11.85 15.28
CA ALA A 57 21.17 -12.65 14.61
C ALA A 57 20.71 -12.00 13.30
N LEU A 58 20.56 -10.66 13.25
CA LEU A 58 20.23 -9.92 12.03
C LEU A 58 21.30 -10.11 10.95
N GLU A 59 22.57 -10.00 11.30
CA GLU A 59 23.70 -10.21 10.39
C GLU A 59 23.77 -11.66 9.93
N ALA A 60 23.67 -12.62 10.86
CA ALA A 60 23.77 -14.05 10.56
C ALA A 60 22.62 -14.56 9.67
N GLN A 61 21.43 -14.04 9.82
CA GLN A 61 20.24 -14.44 9.05
C GLN A 61 20.02 -13.58 7.79
N GLN A 62 20.93 -12.67 7.46
CA GLN A 62 20.81 -11.73 6.33
C GLN A 62 19.50 -10.93 6.39
N ILE A 63 19.10 -10.51 7.58
CA ILE A 63 17.92 -9.65 7.78
C ILE A 63 18.38 -8.20 7.64
N GLU A 64 18.28 -7.67 6.44
CA GLU A 64 18.82 -6.37 6.10
C GLU A 64 17.75 -5.26 6.06
N ASN A 65 16.49 -5.65 5.86
CA ASN A 65 15.35 -4.75 5.81
C ASN A 65 14.09 -5.44 6.31
N SER A 66 12.98 -4.72 6.32
CA SER A 66 11.70 -5.23 6.82
C SER A 66 11.14 -6.40 6.04
N SER A 67 11.41 -6.49 4.73
CA SER A 67 10.92 -7.61 3.92
C SER A 67 11.60 -8.93 4.27
N ASP A 68 12.82 -8.88 4.77
CA ASP A 68 13.57 -10.10 5.14
C ASP A 68 13.02 -10.74 6.41
N LEU A 69 12.40 -9.95 7.31
CA LEU A 69 11.75 -10.46 8.52
C LEU A 69 10.68 -11.52 8.21
N GLN A 70 10.00 -11.43 7.06
CA GLN A 70 9.00 -12.41 6.68
C GLN A 70 9.58 -13.81 6.46
N LEU A 71 10.87 -13.95 6.18
CA LEU A 71 11.50 -15.23 5.90
C LEU A 71 11.74 -16.05 7.16
N THR A 72 11.91 -15.39 8.29
CA THR A 72 12.28 -16.05 9.55
C THR A 72 11.12 -16.14 10.54
N LEU A 73 10.14 -15.23 10.44
CA LEU A 73 9.05 -15.12 11.41
C LEU A 73 7.82 -15.97 11.02
N PRO A 74 7.25 -16.75 11.95
CA PRO A 74 5.97 -17.40 11.73
C PRO A 74 4.83 -16.37 11.62
N ASN A 75 3.84 -16.65 10.77
CA ASN A 75 2.66 -15.79 10.54
C ASN A 75 2.93 -14.31 10.26
N VAL A 76 4.10 -13.96 9.73
CA VAL A 76 4.44 -12.61 9.31
C VAL A 76 4.69 -12.58 7.83
N THR A 77 4.01 -11.71 7.10
CA THR A 77 4.28 -11.39 5.69
C THR A 77 4.47 -9.90 5.52
N PHE A 78 5.20 -9.50 4.49
CA PHE A 78 5.44 -8.12 4.13
C PHE A 78 4.96 -7.89 2.70
N THR A 79 4.19 -6.83 2.48
CA THR A 79 3.59 -6.53 1.18
C THR A 79 3.80 -5.07 0.83
N LYS A 80 4.16 -4.80 -0.43
CA LYS A 80 4.17 -3.45 -1.01
C LYS A 80 2.79 -3.14 -1.60
N THR A 81 2.46 -1.86 -1.71
CA THR A 81 1.26 -1.39 -2.41
C THR A 81 1.64 -0.42 -3.52
N ASN A 82 0.75 -0.23 -4.50
CA ASN A 82 0.96 0.74 -5.57
C ASN A 82 0.92 2.20 -5.09
N PHE A 83 0.43 2.45 -3.89
CA PHE A 83 0.24 3.81 -3.36
C PHE A 83 1.42 4.28 -2.50
N THR A 84 2.63 3.78 -2.77
CA THR A 84 3.88 4.10 -2.04
C THR A 84 3.82 3.79 -0.54
N THR A 85 3.04 2.82 -0.13
CA THR A 85 2.98 2.30 1.24
C THR A 85 3.35 0.83 1.26
N SER A 86 3.86 0.37 2.38
CA SER A 86 4.10 -1.04 2.67
C SER A 86 3.43 -1.44 3.97
N SER A 87 3.18 -2.71 4.15
CA SER A 87 2.47 -3.24 5.31
C SER A 87 3.06 -4.54 5.78
N PHE A 88 3.19 -4.67 7.10
CA PHE A 88 3.29 -5.98 7.75
C PHE A 88 1.90 -6.58 7.92
N THR A 89 1.78 -7.85 7.56
CA THR A 89 0.63 -8.67 7.92
C THR A 89 1.08 -9.67 8.98
N ILE A 90 0.54 -9.55 10.19
CA ILE A 90 0.83 -10.44 11.31
C ILE A 90 -0.44 -11.25 11.61
N ARG A 91 -0.32 -12.60 11.59
CA ARG A 91 -1.45 -13.52 11.81
C ARG A 91 -2.64 -13.25 10.87
N GLY A 92 -2.34 -12.91 9.59
CA GLY A 92 -3.33 -12.63 8.56
C GLY A 92 -4.02 -11.27 8.66
N ILE A 93 -3.56 -10.39 9.55
CA ILE A 93 -4.03 -9.01 9.67
C ILE A 93 -2.91 -8.04 9.31
N GLY A 94 -3.14 -7.26 8.27
CA GLY A 94 -2.25 -6.22 7.79
C GLY A 94 -3.01 -4.93 7.52
N ASP A 95 -2.36 -4.01 6.80
CA ASP A 95 -2.97 -2.75 6.40
C ASP A 95 -3.89 -2.97 5.19
N LEU A 96 -5.02 -3.60 5.47
CA LEU A 96 -6.08 -3.82 4.50
C LEU A 96 -6.89 -2.54 4.23
N CYS A 97 -6.63 -1.47 4.97
CA CYS A 97 -7.19 -0.14 4.81
C CYS A 97 -6.16 0.77 4.14
N THR A 98 -6.53 1.38 3.01
CA THR A 98 -5.67 2.30 2.26
C THR A 98 -6.32 3.68 2.18
N GLY A 99 -5.55 4.74 2.43
CA GLY A 99 -6.00 6.12 2.39
C GLY A 99 -5.39 6.96 3.51
N VAL A 100 -5.43 8.28 3.36
CA VAL A 100 -4.80 9.22 4.31
C VAL A 100 -5.39 9.17 5.71
N THR A 101 -6.65 8.77 5.85
CA THR A 101 -7.36 8.63 7.14
C THR A 101 -7.23 7.25 7.77
N CYS A 102 -6.64 6.28 7.06
CA CYS A 102 -6.42 4.92 7.55
C CYS A 102 -5.26 4.87 8.55
N ASP A 103 -5.43 4.06 9.58
CA ASP A 103 -4.37 3.72 10.51
C ASP A 103 -3.75 2.37 10.14
N SER A 104 -2.48 2.15 10.50
CA SER A 104 -1.85 0.84 10.39
C SER A 104 -2.47 -0.17 11.35
N ALA A 105 -2.50 -1.45 10.99
CA ALA A 105 -2.87 -2.54 11.88
C ALA A 105 -1.69 -3.03 12.73
N THR A 106 -0.47 -2.90 12.19
CA THR A 106 0.79 -3.16 12.90
C THR A 106 1.38 -1.83 13.36
N ALA A 107 1.53 -1.66 14.65
CA ALA A 107 2.16 -0.46 15.21
C ALA A 107 3.68 -0.56 15.03
N ILE A 108 4.28 0.55 14.61
CA ILE A 108 5.72 0.64 14.41
C ILE A 108 6.32 1.61 15.39
N HIS A 109 7.35 1.15 16.04
CA HIS A 109 8.08 1.92 17.03
C HIS A 109 9.56 1.98 16.68
N LEU A 110 10.15 3.14 16.91
CA LEU A 110 11.59 3.35 16.90
C LEU A 110 12.01 3.75 18.30
N ASN A 111 12.88 2.96 18.94
CA ASN A 111 13.28 3.15 20.34
C ASN A 111 12.05 3.32 21.26
N GLU A 112 11.04 2.43 21.12
CA GLU A 112 9.79 2.42 21.88
C GLU A 112 8.82 3.57 21.59
N SER A 113 9.19 4.59 20.81
CA SER A 113 8.32 5.70 20.42
C SER A 113 7.56 5.39 19.14
N PRO A 114 6.23 5.64 19.06
CA PRO A 114 5.42 5.32 17.90
C PRO A 114 5.77 6.20 16.70
N LEU A 115 5.82 5.58 15.51
CA LEU A 115 5.91 6.26 14.23
C LEU A 115 4.53 6.29 13.56
N PHE A 116 4.08 7.46 13.16
CA PHE A 116 2.77 7.66 12.53
C PHE A 116 2.82 7.56 11.01
N GLN A 117 4.01 7.72 10.44
CA GLN A 117 4.25 7.57 9.00
C GLN A 117 5.01 6.26 8.77
N THR A 118 4.33 5.26 8.20
CA THR A 118 4.84 3.89 8.13
C THR A 118 5.84 3.61 7.01
N ARG A 119 6.38 4.63 6.35
CA ARG A 119 7.26 4.48 5.18
C ARG A 119 8.68 4.01 5.51
N LEU A 120 9.10 4.12 6.75
CA LEU A 120 10.40 3.65 7.26
C LEU A 120 10.70 2.16 7.02
N PHE A 121 9.69 1.38 6.65
CA PHE A 121 9.86 -0.06 6.48
C PHE A 121 10.64 -0.47 5.25
N GLU A 122 10.89 0.45 4.35
CA GLU A 122 11.67 0.18 3.15
C GLU A 122 13.13 0.60 3.31
N THR A 123 13.53 1.05 4.52
CA THR A 123 14.90 1.40 4.82
C THR A 123 15.71 0.17 5.18
N GLU A 124 17.01 0.23 4.91
CA GLU A 124 17.96 -0.78 5.37
C GLU A 124 18.22 -0.68 6.86
N PHE A 125 18.38 -1.81 7.50
CA PHE A 125 18.78 -1.91 8.90
C PHE A 125 20.30 -1.68 9.03
N TYR A 126 20.65 -0.74 9.87
CA TYR A 126 22.05 -0.44 10.17
C TYR A 126 22.19 0.03 11.62
N ASP A 127 23.26 -0.41 12.26
CA ASP A 127 23.59 -0.03 13.63
C ASP A 127 22.40 -0.18 14.59
N LEU A 128 21.76 -1.36 14.57
CA LEU A 128 20.68 -1.71 15.47
C LEU A 128 21.22 -2.50 16.67
N GLU A 129 20.61 -2.29 17.81
CA GLU A 129 20.76 -3.15 18.98
C GLU A 129 19.95 -4.42 18.79
N ARG A 130 18.66 -4.27 18.41
CA ARG A 130 17.73 -5.37 18.16
C ARG A 130 16.47 -4.93 17.43
N ILE A 131 15.73 -5.93 16.94
CA ILE A 131 14.34 -5.77 16.46
C ILE A 131 13.46 -6.72 17.26
N GLU A 132 12.36 -6.22 17.78
CA GLU A 132 11.34 -6.97 18.50
C GLU A 132 10.05 -7.00 17.69
N VAL A 133 9.48 -8.19 17.47
CA VAL A 133 8.20 -8.38 16.78
C VAL A 133 7.23 -9.06 17.73
N LEU A 134 6.26 -8.27 18.22
CA LEU A 134 5.20 -8.71 19.11
C LEU A 134 4.00 -9.09 18.27
N ARG A 135 3.54 -10.32 18.38
CA ARG A 135 2.41 -10.83 17.62
C ARG A 135 1.15 -10.84 18.47
N GLY A 136 0.05 -10.40 17.87
CA GLY A 136 -1.23 -10.24 18.55
C GLY A 136 -1.47 -8.84 19.12
N PRO A 137 -2.71 -8.54 19.51
CA PRO A 137 -3.10 -7.19 19.90
C PRO A 137 -2.34 -6.67 21.12
N GLN A 138 -1.74 -5.50 20.98
CA GLN A 138 -0.97 -4.79 22.00
C GLN A 138 -1.63 -3.45 22.41
N GLY A 139 -2.95 -3.41 22.36
CA GLY A 139 -3.74 -2.18 22.52
C GLY A 139 -3.60 -1.48 23.87
N THR A 140 -3.12 -2.14 24.92
CA THR A 140 -2.94 -1.55 26.26
C THR A 140 -1.67 -0.70 26.32
N LEU A 141 -0.50 -1.27 26.08
CA LEU A 141 0.79 -0.59 26.27
C LEU A 141 1.21 0.23 25.04
N PHE A 142 0.91 -0.28 23.84
CA PHE A 142 1.31 0.37 22.57
C PHE A 142 0.17 1.18 21.95
N GLY A 143 -1.06 0.98 22.41
CA GLY A 143 -2.20 1.83 22.14
C GLY A 143 -2.88 1.54 20.80
N ARG A 144 -3.27 2.62 20.12
CA ARG A 144 -3.95 2.56 18.83
C ARG A 144 -3.07 1.89 17.77
N SER A 145 -3.70 1.31 16.74
CA SER A 145 -2.97 0.76 15.58
C SER A 145 -2.07 -0.45 15.89
N ALA A 146 -2.31 -1.14 17.02
CA ALA A 146 -1.60 -2.37 17.39
C ALA A 146 -2.58 -3.55 17.44
N THR A 147 -3.42 -3.72 16.40
CA THR A 147 -4.42 -4.80 16.34
C THR A 147 -3.84 -6.12 15.85
N SER A 148 -2.83 -6.09 15.00
CA SER A 148 -2.11 -7.28 14.55
C SER A 148 -0.86 -7.57 15.38
N GLY A 149 -0.19 -6.51 15.86
CA GLY A 149 1.05 -6.60 16.59
C GLY A 149 1.85 -5.31 16.61
N VAL A 150 3.10 -5.42 17.03
CA VAL A 150 4.07 -4.30 17.09
C VAL A 150 5.40 -4.74 16.51
N VAL A 151 6.04 -3.88 15.73
CA VAL A 151 7.44 -4.00 15.37
C VAL A 151 8.19 -2.85 16.03
N ASN A 152 9.10 -3.16 16.96
CA ASN A 152 9.92 -2.19 17.66
C ASN A 152 11.37 -2.31 17.21
N VAL A 153 11.89 -1.27 16.58
CA VAL A 153 13.28 -1.18 16.12
C VAL A 153 14.07 -0.41 17.17
N VAL A 154 15.07 -1.04 17.75
CA VAL A 154 15.93 -0.43 18.77
C VAL A 154 17.30 -0.18 18.17
N THR A 155 17.72 1.08 18.15
CA THR A 155 18.98 1.52 17.55
C THR A 155 20.13 1.35 18.55
N GLY A 156 21.35 1.18 18.04
CA GLY A 156 22.55 1.18 18.87
C GLY A 156 22.67 2.49 19.68
N LYS A 157 22.83 2.37 20.98
CA LYS A 157 22.95 3.51 21.91
C LYS A 157 24.41 3.94 22.06
N PRO A 158 24.68 5.25 22.29
CA PRO A 158 26.04 5.70 22.66
C PRO A 158 26.52 5.04 23.96
N LYS A 159 27.78 4.60 23.98
CA LYS A 159 28.44 4.01 25.15
C LYS A 159 29.45 5.02 25.70
N ILE A 160 29.36 5.30 26.99
CA ILE A 160 30.13 6.36 27.65
C ILE A 160 31.58 5.97 27.89
N ASP A 161 31.83 4.69 28.08
CA ASP A 161 33.10 4.10 28.49
C ASP A 161 33.93 3.52 27.36
N GLN A 162 33.39 3.46 26.12
CA GLN A 162 34.03 2.75 25.02
C GLN A 162 34.16 3.61 23.76
N PHE A 163 35.32 3.62 23.16
CA PHE A 163 35.51 4.04 21.79
C PHE A 163 35.34 2.83 20.87
N GLU A 164 34.37 2.90 19.97
CA GLU A 164 34.07 1.83 19.04
C GLU A 164 33.91 2.38 17.64
N GLY A 165 34.34 1.62 16.65
CA GLY A 165 34.07 1.89 15.26
C GLY A 165 33.83 0.61 14.48
N ALA A 166 33.00 0.70 13.47
CA ALA A 166 32.75 -0.39 12.53
C ALA A 166 32.55 0.16 11.13
N LEU A 167 33.08 -0.55 10.16
CA LEU A 167 32.89 -0.29 8.73
C LEU A 167 32.66 -1.61 8.03
N ASP A 168 31.57 -1.68 7.25
CA ASP A 168 31.17 -2.83 6.44
C ASP A 168 30.94 -2.39 5.01
N GLY A 169 31.53 -3.07 4.05
CA GLY A 169 31.38 -2.84 2.63
C GLY A 169 31.00 -4.12 1.90
N GLU A 170 30.07 -4.00 0.96
CA GLU A 170 29.56 -5.10 0.17
C GLU A 170 29.50 -4.74 -1.30
N TYR A 171 29.85 -5.68 -2.17
CA TYR A 171 29.73 -5.57 -3.62
C TYR A 171 29.12 -6.84 -4.21
N GLY A 172 28.13 -6.68 -5.10
CA GLY A 172 27.38 -7.80 -5.67
C GLY A 172 27.00 -7.62 -7.12
N ASN A 173 26.19 -8.57 -7.63
CA ASN A 173 25.57 -8.46 -8.94
C ASN A 173 24.67 -7.24 -9.04
N TYR A 174 24.26 -6.85 -10.25
CA TYR A 174 23.61 -5.56 -10.56
C TYR A 174 24.44 -4.34 -10.13
N GLN A 175 25.76 -4.47 -10.13
CA GLN A 175 26.71 -3.45 -9.64
C GLN A 175 26.35 -2.92 -8.26
N SER A 176 25.71 -3.76 -7.45
CA SER A 176 25.26 -3.39 -6.11
C SER A 176 26.45 -3.07 -5.23
N PHE A 177 26.46 -1.88 -4.68
CA PHE A 177 27.42 -1.41 -3.69
C PHE A 177 26.70 -0.97 -2.43
N LYS A 178 27.08 -1.52 -1.27
CA LYS A 178 26.57 -1.15 0.04
C LYS A 178 27.73 -0.81 0.95
N LEU A 179 27.58 0.28 1.70
CA LEU A 179 28.54 0.70 2.73
C LEU A 179 27.77 1.05 4.01
N LYS A 180 28.12 0.41 5.11
CA LYS A 180 27.62 0.71 6.45
C LYS A 180 28.77 1.15 7.33
N GLY A 181 28.55 2.13 8.18
CA GLY A 181 29.57 2.59 9.12
C GLY A 181 28.97 3.08 10.43
N MET A 182 29.75 2.89 11.51
CA MET A 182 29.39 3.37 12.85
C MET A 182 30.65 3.85 13.57
N LEU A 183 30.50 4.91 14.36
CA LEU A 183 31.55 5.43 15.25
C LEU A 183 30.92 5.88 16.55
N ASN A 184 31.37 5.33 17.67
CA ASN A 184 31.00 5.70 19.02
C ASN A 184 32.23 6.31 19.73
N PHE A 185 32.06 7.45 20.34
CA PHE A 185 33.14 8.04 21.12
C PHE A 185 32.63 8.70 22.41
N PRO A 186 33.27 8.40 23.56
CA PRO A 186 32.99 9.05 24.83
C PRO A 186 33.48 10.51 24.81
N ILE A 187 32.74 11.38 25.49
CA ILE A 187 33.06 12.81 25.66
C ILE A 187 33.11 13.05 27.17
N GLY A 188 34.21 12.62 27.80
CA GLY A 188 34.34 12.59 29.26
C GLY A 188 33.56 11.42 29.87
N ASP A 189 33.30 11.52 31.20
CA ASP A 189 32.80 10.39 31.99
C ASP A 189 31.26 10.27 32.01
N THR A 190 30.52 11.21 31.41
CA THR A 190 29.07 11.27 31.51
C THR A 190 28.35 11.47 30.16
N LEU A 191 29.10 11.68 29.10
CA LEU A 191 28.55 11.98 27.78
C LEU A 191 29.19 11.11 26.68
N ALA A 192 28.42 10.58 25.80
CA ALA A 192 28.91 9.92 24.58
C ALA A 192 28.12 10.34 23.37
N ALA A 193 28.78 10.27 22.21
CA ALA A 193 28.17 10.47 20.90
C ALA A 193 28.36 9.24 20.03
N ARG A 194 27.35 8.91 19.21
CA ARG A 194 27.39 7.83 18.25
C ARG A 194 26.87 8.30 16.92
N PHE A 195 27.62 8.04 15.85
CA PHE A 195 27.24 8.34 14.48
C PHE A 195 27.17 7.02 13.71
N ALA A 196 26.13 6.86 12.90
CA ALA A 196 25.97 5.70 12.05
C ALA A 196 25.40 6.09 10.70
N GLY A 197 25.67 5.31 9.66
CA GLY A 197 25.13 5.56 8.35
C GLY A 197 25.20 4.35 7.44
N VAL A 198 24.37 4.40 6.40
CA VAL A 198 24.33 3.43 5.29
C VAL A 198 24.20 4.17 3.97
N TYR A 199 24.87 3.68 2.94
CA TYR A 199 24.72 4.08 1.54
C TYR A 199 24.55 2.83 0.69
N ILE A 200 23.56 2.85 -0.21
CA ILE A 200 23.30 1.78 -1.17
C ILE A 200 23.14 2.39 -2.55
N ASN A 201 23.86 1.81 -3.52
CA ASN A 201 23.65 2.06 -4.94
C ASN A 201 23.63 0.73 -5.68
N ARG A 202 22.61 0.52 -6.50
CA ARG A 202 22.40 -0.72 -7.26
C ARG A 202 21.72 -0.41 -8.59
N ASP A 203 22.23 -0.97 -9.68
CA ASP A 203 21.55 -0.92 -10.98
C ASP A 203 20.19 -1.65 -10.92
N GLY A 204 19.28 -1.25 -11.79
CA GLY A 204 18.00 -1.89 -11.97
C GLY A 204 18.11 -3.34 -12.44
N PHE A 205 17.18 -4.17 -12.00
CA PHE A 205 17.11 -5.59 -12.42
C PHE A 205 15.94 -5.88 -13.38
N THR A 206 15.03 -4.94 -13.59
CA THR A 206 13.94 -5.06 -14.55
C THR A 206 14.38 -4.52 -15.91
N LYS A 207 14.36 -5.39 -16.91
CA LYS A 207 14.75 -5.01 -18.28
C LYS A 207 13.61 -4.28 -18.97
N ASN A 208 13.89 -3.11 -19.54
CA ASN A 208 12.97 -2.37 -20.38
C ASN A 208 13.26 -2.66 -21.87
N LEU A 209 12.28 -3.20 -22.61
CA LEU A 209 12.44 -3.51 -24.04
C LEU A 209 12.40 -2.28 -24.93
N PHE A 210 11.84 -1.17 -24.46
CA PHE A 210 11.67 0.04 -25.27
C PHE A 210 13.02 0.66 -25.66
N ASP A 211 13.94 0.74 -24.72
CA ASP A 211 15.26 1.38 -24.90
C ASP A 211 16.44 0.48 -24.49
N ASN A 212 16.17 -0.77 -24.11
CA ASN A 212 17.14 -1.73 -23.56
C ASN A 212 17.79 -1.29 -22.24
N SER A 213 17.23 -0.33 -21.53
CA SER A 213 17.67 0.06 -20.19
C SER A 213 17.34 -1.02 -19.16
N SER A 214 17.91 -0.87 -17.96
CA SER A 214 17.53 -1.59 -16.75
C SER A 214 16.96 -0.58 -15.77
N ILE A 215 15.76 -0.81 -15.29
CA ILE A 215 15.05 0.01 -14.32
C ILE A 215 14.80 -0.76 -13.02
N ASP A 216 14.28 -0.13 -12.00
CA ASP A 216 14.10 -0.66 -10.65
C ASP A 216 15.43 -0.72 -9.88
N GLY A 217 16.24 0.31 -10.04
CA GLY A 217 17.49 0.56 -9.32
C GLY A 217 17.25 1.02 -7.88
N ARG A 218 18.36 1.27 -7.19
CA ARG A 218 18.37 1.86 -5.84
C ARG A 218 19.50 2.88 -5.72
N ASP A 219 19.19 4.06 -5.20
CA ASP A 219 20.18 5.05 -4.76
C ASP A 219 19.66 5.71 -3.48
N LEU A 220 20.15 5.24 -2.34
CA LEU A 220 19.67 5.70 -1.05
C LEU A 220 20.80 5.84 -0.03
N TYR A 221 20.58 6.72 0.94
CA TYR A 221 21.40 6.82 2.12
C TYR A 221 20.59 7.17 3.37
N SER A 222 21.10 6.73 4.50
CA SER A 222 20.61 7.13 5.82
C SER A 222 21.76 7.46 6.73
N VAL A 223 21.59 8.50 7.54
CA VAL A 223 22.57 8.92 8.57
C VAL A 223 21.84 9.15 9.88
N ARG A 224 22.49 8.78 10.98
CA ARG A 224 21.96 8.95 12.34
C ARG A 224 23.07 9.45 13.27
N GLY A 225 22.73 10.47 14.07
CA GLY A 225 23.54 10.95 15.18
C GLY A 225 22.77 10.78 16.48
N SER A 226 23.43 10.25 17.50
CA SER A 226 22.86 10.04 18.84
C SER A 226 23.81 10.58 19.91
N LEU A 227 23.21 11.11 20.97
CA LEU A 227 23.92 11.57 22.16
C LEU A 227 23.31 10.90 23.39
N ARG A 228 24.13 10.40 24.29
CA ARG A 228 23.74 9.92 25.62
C ARG A 228 24.44 10.72 26.68
N TRP A 229 23.68 11.25 27.62
CA TRP A 229 24.18 11.98 28.77
C TRP A 229 23.67 11.35 30.08
N GLU A 230 24.57 10.97 30.96
CA GLU A 230 24.32 10.42 32.29
C GLU A 230 24.86 11.39 33.35
N PRO A 231 24.07 12.42 33.74
CA PRO A 231 24.51 13.43 34.72
C PRO A 231 24.74 12.89 36.14
N GLY A 232 24.25 11.68 36.38
CA GLY A 232 24.41 10.93 37.64
C GLY A 232 23.97 9.48 37.39
N PRO A 233 24.12 8.60 38.40
CA PRO A 233 23.85 7.17 38.23
C PRO A 233 22.38 6.86 37.95
N ASP A 234 21.48 7.75 38.34
CA ASP A 234 20.02 7.50 38.32
C ASP A 234 19.33 8.21 37.14
N THR A 235 20.05 8.95 36.30
CA THR A 235 19.47 9.73 35.21
C THR A 235 20.15 9.44 33.89
N THR A 236 19.36 9.13 32.88
CA THR A 236 19.84 8.98 31.49
C THR A 236 19.04 9.90 30.57
N VAL A 237 19.74 10.61 29.68
CA VAL A 237 19.17 11.44 28.63
C VAL A 237 19.70 10.97 27.29
N ASP A 238 18.82 10.49 26.43
CA ASP A 238 19.15 10.08 25.06
C ASP A 238 18.52 11.07 24.06
N LEU A 239 19.33 11.56 23.11
CA LEU A 239 18.87 12.38 21.99
C LEU A 239 19.31 11.71 20.68
N MET A 240 18.45 11.74 19.67
CA MET A 240 18.73 11.16 18.36
C MET A 240 18.18 12.04 17.24
N ALA A 241 18.94 12.18 16.17
CA ALA A 241 18.52 12.73 14.89
C ALA A 241 18.86 11.73 13.77
N SER A 242 17.90 11.46 12.90
CA SER A 242 18.09 10.57 11.74
C SER A 242 17.54 11.20 10.48
N TYR A 243 18.25 11.07 9.37
CA TYR A 243 17.80 11.51 8.05
C TYR A 243 18.00 10.39 7.03
N PHE A 244 16.96 10.14 6.24
CA PHE A 244 16.94 9.18 5.16
C PHE A 244 16.56 9.87 3.85
N ARG A 245 17.17 9.44 2.73
CA ARG A 245 16.81 9.85 1.37
C ARG A 245 17.01 8.70 0.40
N GLU A 246 16.05 8.53 -0.50
CA GLU A 246 16.10 7.67 -1.69
C GLU A 246 15.67 8.51 -2.91
N ASP A 247 16.38 8.36 -4.04
CA ASP A 247 16.13 9.11 -5.28
C ASP A 247 16.60 8.27 -6.47
N ASP A 248 15.68 7.50 -7.06
CA ASP A 248 16.00 6.46 -8.03
C ASP A 248 14.83 6.17 -9.01
N ASP A 249 14.99 5.12 -9.82
CA ASP A 249 14.02 4.66 -10.82
C ASP A 249 13.21 3.43 -10.36
N ARG A 250 13.00 3.27 -9.08
CA ARG A 250 12.29 2.14 -8.48
C ARG A 250 10.85 2.01 -8.98
N LEU A 251 10.47 0.78 -9.36
CA LEU A 251 9.09 0.43 -9.68
C LEU A 251 8.24 0.24 -8.41
N ARG A 252 7.01 0.74 -8.42
CA ARG A 252 6.01 0.46 -7.38
C ARG A 252 5.29 -0.87 -7.60
N ILE A 253 5.15 -1.30 -8.84
CA ILE A 253 4.59 -2.60 -9.25
C ILE A 253 5.56 -3.31 -10.17
N GLN A 254 5.65 -4.64 -10.07
CA GLN A 254 6.59 -5.40 -10.88
C GLN A 254 6.03 -5.68 -12.28
N LYS A 255 4.76 -6.06 -12.38
CA LYS A 255 4.13 -6.50 -13.62
C LYS A 255 2.62 -6.41 -13.55
N GLN A 256 1.99 -6.38 -14.70
CA GLN A 256 0.54 -6.49 -14.87
C GLN A 256 0.19 -7.79 -15.58
N LEU A 257 -0.81 -8.50 -15.05
CA LEU A 257 -1.31 -9.76 -15.61
C LEU A 257 -2.80 -9.65 -15.92
N CYS A 258 -3.24 -10.34 -16.99
CA CYS A 258 -4.61 -10.29 -17.49
C CYS A 258 -4.92 -11.49 -18.36
N GLN A 259 -5.99 -12.20 -18.10
CA GLN A 259 -6.63 -13.00 -19.15
C GLN A 259 -7.51 -12.05 -19.98
N THR A 260 -7.05 -11.69 -21.17
CA THR A 260 -7.71 -10.70 -22.02
C THR A 260 -9.15 -11.11 -22.34
N ASP A 261 -10.09 -10.18 -22.15
CA ASP A 261 -11.49 -10.31 -22.58
C ASP A 261 -11.62 -9.93 -24.07
N PRO A 262 -11.91 -10.88 -24.98
CA PRO A 262 -12.04 -10.56 -26.39
C PRO A 262 -13.29 -9.71 -26.71
N THR A 263 -14.26 -9.62 -25.79
CA THR A 263 -15.43 -8.73 -25.97
C THR A 263 -15.09 -7.28 -25.63
N GLY A 264 -14.01 -7.03 -24.91
CA GLY A 264 -13.58 -5.71 -24.46
C GLY A 264 -14.35 -5.14 -23.28
N VAL A 265 -15.46 -5.73 -22.87
CA VAL A 265 -16.38 -5.18 -21.86
C VAL A 265 -15.74 -5.12 -20.47
N LEU A 266 -15.13 -6.19 -20.01
CA LEU A 266 -14.48 -6.25 -18.71
C LEU A 266 -13.00 -5.79 -18.76
N GLY A 267 -12.34 -6.06 -19.87
CA GLY A 267 -10.90 -5.93 -19.98
C GLY A 267 -10.21 -7.22 -19.61
N CYS A 268 -10.25 -7.63 -18.36
CA CYS A 268 -9.69 -8.90 -17.89
C CYS A 268 -10.77 -9.81 -17.34
N LEU A 269 -10.71 -11.10 -17.68
CA LEU A 269 -11.62 -12.14 -17.27
C LEU A 269 -11.30 -12.68 -15.86
N ASN A 270 -12.25 -13.44 -15.26
CA ASN A 270 -12.22 -13.89 -13.88
C ASN A 270 -11.79 -15.37 -13.73
N ASN A 271 -10.84 -15.86 -14.50
CA ASN A 271 -10.42 -17.26 -14.39
C ASN A 271 -8.94 -17.43 -14.05
N ARG A 272 -8.03 -16.80 -14.80
CA ARG A 272 -6.58 -16.94 -14.61
C ARG A 272 -5.84 -15.63 -14.82
N LEU A 273 -4.58 -15.59 -14.41
CA LEU A 273 -3.65 -14.48 -14.66
C LEU A 273 -2.67 -14.90 -15.76
N ASP A 274 -2.89 -14.42 -16.98
CA ASP A 274 -1.99 -14.66 -18.10
C ASP A 274 -1.02 -13.49 -18.27
N ALA A 275 0.18 -13.75 -18.78
CA ALA A 275 1.07 -12.73 -19.28
C ALA A 275 0.66 -12.30 -20.71
N SER A 276 -0.59 -11.97 -20.90
CA SER A 276 -1.15 -11.49 -22.15
C SER A 276 -1.29 -9.97 -22.12
N PRO A 277 -1.41 -9.31 -23.29
CA PRO A 277 -1.69 -7.88 -23.32
C PRO A 277 -2.93 -7.54 -22.50
N VAL A 278 -2.85 -6.45 -21.75
CA VAL A 278 -4.00 -5.90 -21.05
C VAL A 278 -5.03 -5.47 -22.08
N ASN A 279 -6.29 -5.92 -21.93
CA ASN A 279 -7.37 -5.44 -22.78
C ASN A 279 -7.78 -4.03 -22.34
N ALA A 280 -7.20 -3.03 -22.98
CA ALA A 280 -7.41 -1.63 -22.65
C ALA A 280 -8.65 -1.01 -23.29
N ASN A 281 -9.44 -1.73 -24.11
CA ASN A 281 -10.73 -1.25 -24.66
C ASN A 281 -11.69 -0.88 -23.52
N ALA A 282 -11.62 -1.58 -22.41
CA ALA A 282 -12.41 -1.30 -21.22
C ALA A 282 -11.95 -0.08 -20.42
N SER A 283 -10.83 0.54 -20.80
CA SER A 283 -10.29 1.69 -20.07
C SER A 283 -11.02 2.99 -20.41
N LEU A 284 -11.01 3.91 -19.44
CA LEU A 284 -11.59 5.24 -19.60
C LEU A 284 -10.99 5.99 -20.81
N ALA A 285 -9.68 5.86 -21.03
CA ALA A 285 -9.00 6.51 -22.16
C ALA A 285 -9.46 5.99 -23.51
N ALA A 286 -9.62 4.66 -23.65
CA ALA A 286 -10.13 4.07 -24.89
C ALA A 286 -11.61 4.43 -25.13
N ILE A 287 -12.43 4.38 -24.08
CA ILE A 287 -13.86 4.70 -24.17
C ILE A 287 -14.06 6.16 -24.59
N PHE A 288 -13.39 7.10 -23.97
CA PHE A 288 -13.57 8.53 -24.22
C PHE A 288 -13.02 8.98 -25.57
N ALA A 289 -12.03 8.27 -26.12
CA ALA A 289 -11.51 8.53 -27.44
C ALA A 289 -12.18 7.70 -28.57
N SER A 290 -13.28 6.99 -28.24
CA SER A 290 -13.87 6.01 -29.15
C SER A 290 -14.82 6.59 -30.18
N THR A 291 -14.92 5.90 -31.30
CA THR A 291 -15.90 6.16 -32.36
C THR A 291 -17.33 6.11 -31.83
N GLU A 292 -17.62 5.18 -30.93
CA GLU A 292 -18.94 4.94 -30.35
C GLU A 292 -19.38 6.12 -29.48
N LEU A 293 -18.53 6.57 -28.56
CA LEU A 293 -18.85 7.71 -27.71
C LEU A 293 -19.00 9.00 -28.50
N PHE A 294 -18.10 9.26 -29.47
CA PHE A 294 -18.19 10.45 -30.30
C PHE A 294 -19.45 10.46 -31.17
N ALA A 295 -19.84 9.31 -31.73
CA ALA A 295 -21.09 9.17 -32.47
C ALA A 295 -22.31 9.51 -31.59
N ILE A 296 -22.37 8.96 -30.35
CA ILE A 296 -23.44 9.27 -29.37
C ILE A 296 -23.45 10.76 -29.00
N ALA A 297 -22.27 11.37 -28.89
CA ALA A 297 -22.11 12.79 -28.59
C ALA A 297 -22.38 13.72 -29.79
N GLY A 298 -22.65 13.18 -30.97
CA GLY A 298 -22.81 13.97 -32.19
C GLY A 298 -21.52 14.61 -32.70
N ILE A 299 -20.36 14.10 -32.29
CA ILE A 299 -19.03 14.53 -32.73
C ILE A 299 -18.63 13.73 -33.96
N PRO A 300 -18.05 14.34 -35.00
CA PRO A 300 -17.57 13.59 -36.16
C PRO A 300 -16.56 12.52 -35.78
N THR A 301 -16.84 11.27 -36.17
CA THR A 301 -16.02 10.11 -35.81
C THR A 301 -14.59 10.12 -36.36
N ALA A 302 -14.30 11.01 -37.32
CA ALA A 302 -12.94 11.28 -37.79
C ALA A 302 -11.98 11.80 -36.70
N PHE A 303 -12.53 12.36 -35.62
CA PHE A 303 -11.74 12.74 -34.45
C PHE A 303 -11.46 11.56 -33.51
N ALA A 304 -12.10 10.40 -33.63
CA ALA A 304 -11.88 9.26 -32.76
C ALA A 304 -10.46 8.66 -32.95
N LEU A 305 -9.95 8.08 -31.85
CA LEU A 305 -8.66 7.38 -31.86
C LEU A 305 -8.82 5.85 -32.04
N GLY A 306 -10.04 5.36 -32.24
CA GLY A 306 -10.33 3.95 -32.49
C GLY A 306 -11.77 3.57 -32.15
N SER A 307 -12.09 2.28 -32.24
CA SER A 307 -13.40 1.71 -31.98
C SER A 307 -13.35 0.73 -30.82
N LEU A 308 -14.38 0.70 -29.98
CA LEU A 308 -14.54 -0.27 -28.89
C LEU A 308 -15.06 -1.63 -29.40
N GLN A 309 -15.79 -1.62 -30.49
CA GLN A 309 -16.48 -2.78 -31.05
C GLN A 309 -15.75 -3.38 -32.26
N ASN A 310 -14.92 -2.56 -32.92
CA ASN A 310 -14.15 -2.95 -34.09
C ASN A 310 -12.69 -2.47 -33.89
N ASP A 311 -11.78 -3.36 -33.62
CA ASP A 311 -10.35 -3.00 -33.60
C ASP A 311 -9.92 -2.33 -34.90
N PRO A 312 -8.93 -1.45 -34.83
CA PRO A 312 -8.04 -1.13 -33.72
C PRO A 312 -8.54 0.02 -32.83
N ASN A 313 -8.08 0.02 -31.57
CA ASN A 313 -8.18 1.14 -30.65
C ASN A 313 -6.78 1.61 -30.21
N ILE A 314 -6.71 2.68 -29.40
CA ILE A 314 -5.45 3.30 -28.96
C ILE A 314 -4.47 2.37 -28.24
N TYR A 315 -4.88 1.19 -27.80
CA TYR A 315 -4.04 0.20 -27.13
C TYR A 315 -3.81 -1.06 -27.97
N ALA A 316 -4.33 -1.12 -29.21
CA ALA A 316 -4.01 -2.21 -30.11
C ALA A 316 -2.50 -2.25 -30.37
N ASN A 317 -1.98 -3.44 -30.62
CA ASN A 317 -0.57 -3.70 -30.86
C ASN A 317 0.38 -3.40 -29.67
N SER A 318 -0.13 -3.14 -28.47
CA SER A 318 0.69 -3.02 -27.28
C SER A 318 1.45 -4.32 -27.00
N VAL A 319 2.74 -4.22 -26.65
CA VAL A 319 3.59 -5.38 -26.35
C VAL A 319 3.73 -5.55 -24.85
N THR A 320 3.25 -6.69 -24.32
CA THR A 320 3.42 -7.08 -22.94
C THR A 320 4.34 -8.29 -22.85
N PRO A 321 5.59 -8.15 -22.38
CA PRO A 321 6.51 -9.28 -22.24
C PRO A 321 5.97 -10.33 -21.27
N SER A 322 6.27 -11.61 -21.48
CA SER A 322 5.80 -12.70 -20.62
C SER A 322 6.61 -12.82 -19.32
N ASP A 323 7.90 -12.46 -19.34
CA ASP A 323 8.76 -12.50 -18.17
C ASP A 323 8.34 -11.39 -17.17
N PRO A 324 8.09 -11.72 -15.88
CA PRO A 324 7.75 -10.73 -14.85
C PRO A 324 8.82 -9.66 -14.64
N ARG A 325 10.07 -9.94 -14.98
CA ARG A 325 11.21 -9.01 -14.83
C ARG A 325 11.54 -8.26 -16.11
N VAL A 326 10.62 -8.27 -17.09
CA VAL A 326 10.76 -7.55 -18.34
C VAL A 326 9.52 -6.68 -18.55
N VAL A 327 9.72 -5.41 -18.83
CA VAL A 327 8.68 -4.44 -19.18
C VAL A 327 8.91 -3.81 -20.54
N ASN A 328 7.96 -3.06 -21.05
CA ASN A 328 8.09 -2.30 -22.28
C ASN A 328 7.45 -0.92 -22.06
N THR A 329 8.21 0.05 -21.58
CA THR A 329 7.69 1.37 -21.20
C THR A 329 8.53 2.50 -21.78
N ALA A 330 7.88 3.54 -22.30
CA ALA A 330 8.53 4.76 -22.75
C ALA A 330 8.81 5.75 -21.61
N PHE A 331 8.36 5.42 -20.39
CA PHE A 331 8.51 6.28 -19.23
C PHE A 331 9.42 5.62 -18.19
N THR A 332 10.60 6.21 -17.93
CA THR A 332 11.46 5.78 -16.84
C THR A 332 10.80 6.17 -15.50
N PRO A 333 10.61 5.23 -14.57
CA PRO A 333 10.06 5.53 -13.26
C PRO A 333 10.88 6.57 -12.50
N GLU A 334 10.21 7.37 -11.70
CA GLU A 334 10.82 8.33 -10.78
C GLU A 334 10.33 8.01 -9.37
N TYR A 335 11.24 7.83 -8.44
CA TYR A 335 10.92 7.59 -7.05
C TYR A 335 11.79 8.43 -6.14
N PHE A 336 11.17 9.31 -5.39
CA PHE A 336 11.83 10.13 -4.38
C PHE A 336 11.14 9.94 -3.04
N THR A 337 11.95 9.71 -1.98
CA THR A 337 11.45 9.78 -0.61
C THR A 337 12.51 10.33 0.33
N SER A 338 12.07 11.06 1.34
CA SER A 338 12.94 11.54 2.42
C SER A 338 12.21 11.48 3.76
N GLU A 339 12.96 11.25 4.82
CA GLU A 339 12.46 11.22 6.19
C GLU A 339 13.45 11.86 7.14
N LEU A 340 12.92 12.67 8.05
CA LEU A 340 13.67 13.28 9.14
C LEU A 340 13.00 12.90 10.46
N ILE A 341 13.78 12.38 11.41
CA ILE A 341 13.30 12.03 12.74
C ILE A 341 14.19 12.70 13.80
N PHE A 342 13.55 13.27 14.80
CA PHE A 342 14.17 13.68 16.05
C PHE A 342 13.51 12.96 17.20
N GLN A 343 14.32 12.39 18.11
CA GLN A 343 13.83 11.78 19.34
C GLN A 343 14.61 12.29 20.55
N GLY A 344 13.90 12.43 21.66
CA GLY A 344 14.48 12.69 22.97
C GLY A 344 13.84 11.78 24.01
N LYS A 345 14.64 11.23 24.92
CA LYS A 345 14.18 10.37 26.02
C LYS A 345 14.94 10.75 27.28
N ILE A 346 14.21 10.92 28.37
CA ILE A 346 14.76 11.14 29.70
C ILE A 346 14.22 10.04 30.60
N GLU A 347 15.10 9.35 31.29
CA GLU A 347 14.78 8.34 32.30
C GLU A 347 15.42 8.72 33.63
N HIS A 348 14.64 8.56 34.71
CA HIS A 348 15.13 8.78 36.05
C HIS A 348 14.63 7.71 36.99
N ASP A 349 15.56 7.15 37.79
CA ASP A 349 15.27 6.16 38.81
C ASP A 349 15.20 6.82 40.19
N PHE A 350 14.05 6.79 40.84
CA PHE A 350 13.83 7.27 42.21
C PHE A 350 13.97 6.15 43.25
N GLY A 351 14.43 4.96 42.86
CA GLY A 351 14.51 3.76 43.70
C GLY A 351 13.26 2.88 43.46
N PRO A 352 12.19 3.01 44.29
CA PRO A 352 11.00 2.17 44.10
C PRO A 352 10.11 2.60 42.94
N ILE A 353 10.44 3.70 42.29
CA ILE A 353 9.70 4.22 41.13
C ILE A 353 10.69 4.70 40.10
N SER A 354 10.51 4.34 38.85
CA SER A 354 11.20 4.93 37.70
C SER A 354 10.22 5.74 36.83
N ALA A 355 10.70 6.83 36.25
CA ALA A 355 9.93 7.69 35.37
C ALA A 355 10.66 7.91 34.05
N GLN A 356 9.90 7.86 32.97
CA GLN A 356 10.37 8.09 31.61
C GLN A 356 9.53 9.16 30.94
N LEU A 357 10.18 10.09 30.26
CA LEU A 357 9.54 11.03 29.34
C LEU A 357 10.21 10.92 27.98
N SER A 358 9.44 10.68 26.95
CA SER A 358 9.93 10.62 25.57
C SER A 358 9.17 11.59 24.66
N GLY A 359 9.84 12.05 23.61
CA GLY A 359 9.27 12.89 22.57
C GLY A 359 9.86 12.53 21.20
N THR A 360 9.02 12.52 20.18
CA THR A 360 9.41 12.23 18.79
C THR A 360 8.80 13.25 17.85
N TYR A 361 9.58 13.73 16.91
CA TYR A 361 9.14 14.48 15.74
C TYR A 361 9.58 13.75 14.48
N GLN A 362 8.67 13.63 13.50
CA GLN A 362 8.88 12.96 12.23
C GLN A 362 8.37 13.85 11.10
N GLU A 363 9.14 13.98 10.03
CA GLU A 363 8.70 14.57 8.75
C GLU A 363 9.00 13.62 7.62
N THR A 364 8.02 13.41 6.71
CA THR A 364 8.15 12.52 5.57
C THR A 364 7.72 13.22 4.29
N LYS A 365 8.42 12.92 3.20
CA LYS A 365 8.04 13.31 1.85
C LYS A 365 8.21 12.13 0.91
N VAL A 366 7.25 11.92 0.02
CA VAL A 366 7.32 10.95 -1.08
C VAL A 366 6.78 11.61 -2.34
N ASP A 367 7.41 11.34 -3.47
CA ASP A 367 6.94 11.68 -4.81
C ASP A 367 7.38 10.56 -5.77
N SER A 368 6.44 9.92 -6.43
CA SER A 368 6.74 8.79 -7.31
C SER A 368 5.84 8.82 -8.53
N ARG A 369 6.45 8.62 -9.69
CA ARG A 369 5.78 8.50 -11.00
C ARG A 369 6.20 7.23 -11.70
N GLN A 370 5.29 6.59 -12.41
CA GLN A 370 5.60 5.44 -13.26
C GLN A 370 4.57 5.33 -14.39
N ASP A 371 4.92 4.55 -15.42
CA ASP A 371 3.95 4.14 -16.44
C ASP A 371 2.83 3.31 -15.79
N TYR A 372 1.58 3.74 -16.01
CA TYR A 372 0.43 3.10 -15.39
C TYR A 372 0.14 1.70 -15.96
N ASN A 373 0.48 1.43 -17.22
CA ASN A 373 0.25 0.16 -17.91
C ASN A 373 1.52 -0.66 -18.16
N LEU A 374 2.70 -0.12 -17.89
CA LEU A 374 4.01 -0.74 -18.19
C LEU A 374 4.10 -1.22 -19.66
N ASN A 375 3.51 -0.47 -20.59
CA ASN A 375 3.55 -0.74 -22.00
C ASN A 375 3.59 0.53 -22.86
N VAL A 376 4.00 0.38 -24.11
CA VAL A 376 4.03 1.47 -25.10
C VAL A 376 2.90 1.24 -26.10
N GLY A 377 2.04 2.24 -26.25
CA GLY A 377 0.99 2.24 -27.28
C GLY A 377 1.56 2.44 -28.68
N ASP A 378 0.86 1.91 -29.69
CA ASP A 378 1.21 2.16 -31.10
C ASP A 378 0.78 3.59 -31.48
N LYS A 379 1.75 4.48 -31.58
CA LYS A 379 1.50 5.90 -31.93
C LYS A 379 0.86 6.10 -33.31
N SER A 380 0.94 5.14 -34.20
CA SER A 380 0.27 5.21 -35.51
C SER A 380 -1.25 5.27 -35.39
N LEU A 381 -1.80 4.70 -34.31
CA LEU A 381 -3.24 4.72 -33.99
C LEU A 381 -3.73 6.11 -33.56
N TYR A 382 -2.85 6.97 -33.10
CA TYR A 382 -3.18 8.36 -32.73
C TYR A 382 -3.14 9.31 -33.93
N THR A 383 -2.38 8.96 -34.96
CA THR A 383 -2.12 9.83 -36.13
C THR A 383 -3.38 10.29 -36.85
N PRO A 384 -4.42 9.45 -37.14
CA PRO A 384 -5.63 9.91 -37.83
C PRO A 384 -6.37 10.99 -37.07
N GLY A 385 -6.62 10.78 -35.78
CA GLY A 385 -7.31 11.75 -34.93
C GLY A 385 -6.53 13.05 -34.77
N LEU A 386 -5.21 12.98 -34.55
CA LEU A 386 -4.34 14.15 -34.46
C LEU A 386 -4.27 14.93 -35.78
N THR A 387 -4.26 14.22 -36.91
CA THR A 387 -4.33 14.85 -38.25
C THR A 387 -5.65 15.60 -38.41
N THR A 388 -6.77 15.00 -37.99
CA THR A 388 -8.08 15.64 -38.01
C THR A 388 -8.13 16.87 -37.11
N LEU A 389 -7.57 16.77 -35.90
CA LEU A 389 -7.47 17.91 -34.96
C LEU A 389 -6.64 19.05 -35.56
N ALA A 390 -5.48 18.73 -36.12
CA ALA A 390 -4.62 19.73 -36.77
C ALA A 390 -5.33 20.38 -37.98
N ALA A 391 -6.04 19.61 -38.80
CA ALA A 391 -6.82 20.12 -39.92
C ALA A 391 -7.96 21.02 -39.43
N ALA A 392 -8.64 20.66 -38.36
CA ALA A 392 -9.68 21.51 -37.75
C ALA A 392 -9.10 22.84 -37.21
N ALA A 393 -7.95 22.78 -36.53
CA ALA A 393 -7.24 23.94 -36.03
C ALA A 393 -6.77 24.87 -37.18
N ALA A 394 -6.43 24.31 -38.33
CA ALA A 394 -6.03 25.06 -39.52
C ALA A 394 -7.22 25.51 -40.41
N GLY A 395 -8.46 25.15 -40.06
CA GLY A 395 -9.63 25.49 -40.88
C GLY A 395 -9.77 24.72 -42.17
N LEU A 396 -9.12 23.55 -42.27
CA LEU A 396 -9.08 22.76 -43.49
C LEU A 396 -10.20 21.69 -43.60
N ILE A 397 -11.12 21.64 -42.63
CA ILE A 397 -12.24 20.69 -42.64
C ILE A 397 -13.50 21.42 -43.16
N PRO A 398 -13.92 21.19 -44.42
CA PRO A 398 -15.10 21.83 -44.97
C PRO A 398 -16.39 21.48 -44.18
N GLY A 399 -17.22 22.46 -43.87
CA GLY A 399 -18.51 22.22 -43.25
C GLY A 399 -18.48 21.92 -41.76
N LEU A 400 -17.33 22.00 -41.10
CA LEU A 400 -17.23 21.84 -39.66
C LEU A 400 -17.95 23.03 -38.98
N PRO A 401 -18.98 22.79 -38.15
CA PRO A 401 -19.82 23.89 -37.64
C PRO A 401 -19.15 24.68 -36.49
N ILE A 402 -17.92 24.39 -36.16
CA ILE A 402 -17.18 24.93 -35.02
C ILE A 402 -16.00 25.77 -35.51
N PRO A 403 -15.82 27.00 -34.99
CA PRO A 403 -14.70 27.84 -35.37
C PRO A 403 -13.34 27.23 -35.02
N THR A 404 -12.33 27.49 -35.83
CA THR A 404 -10.94 27.00 -35.62
C THR A 404 -10.36 27.35 -34.25
N ALA A 405 -10.75 28.48 -33.69
CA ALA A 405 -10.32 28.96 -32.38
C ALA A 405 -10.56 27.95 -31.26
N TYR A 406 -11.52 27.04 -31.41
CA TYR A 406 -11.80 25.99 -30.42
C TYR A 406 -10.82 24.82 -30.46
N PHE A 407 -10.13 24.59 -31.59
CA PHE A 407 -9.21 23.49 -31.78
C PHE A 407 -7.73 23.87 -31.64
N VAL A 408 -7.39 25.14 -31.91
CA VAL A 408 -6.00 25.65 -31.86
C VAL A 408 -5.33 25.41 -30.51
N PRO A 409 -5.95 25.73 -29.34
CA PRO A 409 -5.33 25.48 -28.05
C PRO A 409 -5.02 23.99 -27.84
N ALA A 410 -5.98 23.11 -28.19
CA ALA A 410 -5.84 21.66 -28.06
C ALA A 410 -4.70 21.10 -28.92
N ALA A 411 -4.66 21.47 -30.21
CA ALA A 411 -3.61 21.02 -31.11
C ALA A 411 -2.20 21.43 -30.62
N ASN A 412 -2.06 22.68 -30.16
CA ASN A 412 -0.78 23.22 -29.69
C ASN A 412 -0.35 22.60 -28.34
N ALA A 413 -1.30 22.28 -27.46
CA ALA A 413 -1.00 21.69 -26.16
C ALA A 413 -0.60 20.22 -26.25
N LEU A 414 -1.32 19.45 -27.06
CA LEU A 414 -1.16 17.99 -27.12
C LEU A 414 -0.06 17.54 -28.07
N ASN A 415 0.07 18.24 -29.20
CA ASN A 415 1.01 17.86 -30.24
C ASN A 415 1.67 19.10 -30.88
N PRO A 416 2.50 19.81 -30.13
CA PRO A 416 3.04 21.13 -30.52
C PRO A 416 3.84 21.11 -31.83
N GLY A 417 4.37 19.96 -32.23
CA GLY A 417 5.05 19.77 -33.52
C GLY A 417 4.13 19.39 -34.66
N GLY A 418 2.84 19.28 -34.45
CA GLY A 418 1.86 18.69 -35.37
C GLY A 418 2.00 17.16 -35.53
N PRO A 419 1.08 16.50 -36.28
CA PRO A 419 1.00 15.04 -36.38
C PRO A 419 2.28 14.35 -36.86
N GLY A 420 3.16 15.06 -37.57
CA GLY A 420 4.46 14.56 -38.02
C GLY A 420 5.64 14.95 -37.13
N GLY A 421 5.40 15.75 -36.07
CA GLY A 421 6.47 16.32 -35.23
C GLY A 421 7.01 15.37 -34.17
N GLY A 422 6.35 14.24 -33.90
CA GLY A 422 6.83 13.21 -32.99
C GLY A 422 6.87 13.64 -31.52
N VAL A 423 6.15 14.69 -31.12
CA VAL A 423 6.06 15.17 -29.75
C VAL A 423 4.61 15.06 -29.26
N TYR A 424 4.42 14.32 -28.16
CA TYR A 424 3.14 14.09 -27.50
C TYR A 424 3.22 14.60 -26.05
N CYS A 425 2.29 15.44 -25.64
CA CYS A 425 2.30 16.04 -24.30
C CYS A 425 1.09 15.56 -23.50
N THR A 426 1.35 14.91 -22.39
CA THR A 426 0.34 14.42 -21.44
C THR A 426 0.37 15.28 -20.18
N SER A 427 -0.80 15.70 -19.73
CA SER A 427 -0.93 16.59 -18.56
C SER A 427 -0.30 15.99 -17.31
N ASP A 428 0.51 16.80 -16.62
CA ASP A 428 0.99 16.52 -15.26
C ASP A 428 0.19 17.38 -14.27
N THR A 429 0.03 16.88 -13.04
CA THR A 429 -0.68 17.64 -12.02
C THR A 429 0.22 18.71 -11.42
N ASP A 430 -0.36 19.86 -11.19
CA ASP A 430 0.22 20.96 -10.43
C ASP A 430 -0.86 21.59 -9.52
N PRO A 431 -0.54 22.66 -8.76
CA PRO A 431 -1.54 23.35 -7.95
C PRO A 431 -2.72 23.94 -8.73
N THR A 432 -2.54 24.27 -10.01
CA THR A 432 -3.62 24.83 -10.86
C THR A 432 -4.48 23.75 -11.48
N GLY A 433 -3.94 22.54 -11.68
CA GLY A 433 -4.61 21.40 -12.28
C GLY A 433 -4.89 21.53 -13.78
N LEU A 434 -4.31 22.49 -14.49
CA LEU A 434 -4.60 22.73 -15.91
C LEU A 434 -3.86 21.78 -16.88
N GLY A 435 -2.81 21.13 -16.41
CA GLY A 435 -2.06 20.12 -17.18
C GLY A 435 -1.48 20.69 -18.50
N ALA A 436 -1.57 19.90 -19.58
CA ALA A 436 -1.04 20.28 -20.89
C ALA A 436 -1.62 21.62 -21.41
N PHE A 437 -2.86 21.88 -21.12
CA PHE A 437 -3.57 23.10 -21.52
C PHE A 437 -3.12 24.34 -20.75
N GLY A 438 -2.55 24.16 -19.56
CA GLY A 438 -1.91 25.21 -18.74
C GLY A 438 -0.38 25.18 -18.77
N GLY A 439 0.21 24.31 -19.59
CA GLY A 439 1.66 24.16 -19.73
C GLY A 439 2.30 23.15 -18.76
N ASN A 440 1.52 22.51 -17.89
CA ASN A 440 2.00 21.46 -16.99
C ASN A 440 1.85 20.11 -17.66
N ALA A 441 2.91 19.67 -18.36
CA ALA A 441 2.86 18.46 -19.15
C ALA A 441 4.21 17.74 -19.17
N ILE A 442 4.14 16.42 -19.30
CA ILE A 442 5.26 15.55 -19.66
C ILE A 442 5.15 15.31 -21.17
N CYS A 443 6.19 15.73 -21.91
CA CYS A 443 6.24 15.58 -23.36
C CYS A 443 7.32 14.58 -23.75
N GLY A 444 7.02 13.71 -24.71
CA GLY A 444 7.93 12.68 -25.22
C GLY A 444 7.66 12.30 -26.67
N SER A 445 8.41 11.32 -27.15
CA SER A 445 8.27 10.78 -28.52
C SER A 445 7.08 9.86 -28.70
N ASP A 446 6.42 9.49 -27.61
CA ASP A 446 5.31 8.53 -27.56
C ASP A 446 4.19 9.03 -26.63
N PRO A 447 2.92 8.69 -26.91
CA PRO A 447 1.80 8.99 -26.02
C PRO A 447 1.99 8.27 -24.69
N LEU A 448 2.01 9.03 -23.59
CA LEU A 448 2.24 8.49 -22.26
C LEU A 448 0.93 8.18 -21.53
N GLN A 449 1.02 7.20 -20.64
CA GLN A 449 0.03 6.92 -19.62
C GLN A 449 0.77 6.68 -18.30
N PHE A 450 0.51 7.47 -17.31
CA PHE A 450 1.27 7.40 -16.07
C PHE A 450 0.39 7.68 -14.86
N ASP A 451 0.88 7.27 -13.70
CA ASP A 451 0.33 7.67 -12.41
C ASP A 451 1.42 8.33 -11.56
N ARG A 452 0.96 9.18 -10.65
CA ARG A 452 1.80 9.82 -9.63
C ARG A 452 1.19 9.64 -8.27
N SER A 453 2.02 9.29 -7.30
CA SER A 453 1.68 9.25 -5.88
C SER A 453 2.60 10.19 -5.12
N SER A 454 2.06 11.20 -4.47
CA SER A 454 2.84 12.13 -3.65
C SER A 454 2.23 12.28 -2.26
N GLN A 455 3.10 12.45 -1.27
CA GLN A 455 2.69 12.75 0.10
C GLN A 455 3.74 13.59 0.81
N LYS A 456 3.27 14.54 1.61
CA LYS A 456 4.08 15.30 2.56
C LYS A 456 3.34 15.38 3.88
N GLY A 457 4.00 14.94 4.95
CA GLY A 457 3.40 14.94 6.28
C GLY A 457 4.42 15.10 7.38
N SER A 458 3.92 15.47 8.55
CA SER A 458 4.70 15.53 9.79
C SER A 458 3.89 14.99 10.96
N ALA A 459 4.57 14.49 11.96
CA ALA A 459 3.95 14.01 13.19
C ALA A 459 4.85 14.33 14.39
N TRP A 460 4.23 14.52 15.54
CA TRP A 460 4.95 14.56 16.81
C TRP A 460 4.18 13.83 17.90
N SER A 461 4.88 13.29 18.84
CA SER A 461 4.30 12.63 20.01
C SER A 461 5.12 12.90 21.26
N THR A 462 4.47 12.85 22.42
CA THR A 462 5.11 12.81 23.71
C THR A 462 4.44 11.76 24.57
N GLU A 463 5.24 10.99 25.31
CA GLU A 463 4.77 9.91 26.17
C GLU A 463 5.49 9.99 27.53
N ALA A 464 4.73 9.85 28.59
CA ALA A 464 5.25 9.74 29.95
C ALA A 464 4.84 8.39 30.53
N ILE A 465 5.78 7.68 31.16
CA ILE A 465 5.57 6.39 31.81
C ILE A 465 6.18 6.42 33.18
N ILE A 466 5.49 5.85 34.14
CA ILE A 466 5.94 5.62 35.52
C ILE A 466 5.82 4.12 35.80
N ASN A 467 6.92 3.50 36.19
CA ASN A 467 6.99 2.11 36.62
C ASN A 467 7.30 2.04 38.11
N SER A 468 6.73 1.06 38.80
CA SER A 468 7.05 0.76 40.18
C SER A 468 7.84 -0.54 40.33
N ASP A 469 8.76 -0.56 41.26
CA ASP A 469 9.40 -1.75 41.84
C ASP A 469 9.35 -1.62 43.38
N LEU A 470 8.22 -2.04 43.93
CA LEU A 470 7.93 -1.89 45.38
C LEU A 470 8.50 -3.03 46.22
N GLY A 471 9.16 -4.02 45.61
CA GLY A 471 9.74 -5.17 46.26
C GLY A 471 8.71 -6.06 46.97
N GLY A 472 7.42 -5.96 46.61
CA GLY A 472 6.32 -6.72 47.18
C GLY A 472 5.44 -7.40 46.14
N MET A 473 4.34 -7.95 46.58
CA MET A 473 3.36 -8.68 45.75
C MET A 473 2.69 -7.79 44.67
N PHE A 474 2.75 -6.48 44.82
CA PHE A 474 2.05 -5.54 43.94
C PHE A 474 3.05 -4.56 43.29
N ASN A 475 2.96 -4.46 41.99
CA ASN A 475 3.62 -3.42 41.18
C ASN A 475 2.65 -2.83 40.17
N PHE A 476 2.99 -1.69 39.58
CA PHE A 476 2.17 -1.01 38.58
C PHE A 476 3.01 -0.29 37.53
N LEU A 477 2.38 -0.08 36.39
CA LEU A 477 2.81 0.82 35.33
C LEU A 477 1.67 1.80 35.03
N LEU A 478 1.98 3.10 34.94
CA LEU A 478 1.03 4.13 34.54
C LEU A 478 1.66 4.94 33.42
N GLY A 479 0.87 5.28 32.40
CA GLY A 479 1.37 6.07 31.30
C GLY A 479 0.32 6.92 30.61
N GLY A 480 0.80 7.90 29.87
CA GLY A 480 -0.02 8.76 29.04
C GLY A 480 0.73 9.22 27.81
N ILE A 481 0.05 9.24 26.68
CA ILE A 481 0.60 9.70 25.39
C ILE A 481 -0.31 10.76 24.79
N TYR A 482 0.30 11.76 24.16
CA TYR A 482 -0.36 12.68 23.25
C TYR A 482 0.40 12.71 21.93
N ALA A 483 -0.35 12.69 20.81
CA ALA A 483 0.24 12.75 19.48
C ALA A 483 -0.60 13.58 18.52
N GLU A 484 0.09 14.24 17.60
CA GLU A 484 -0.53 14.95 16.48
C GLU A 484 0.19 14.59 15.19
N SER A 485 -0.58 14.21 14.16
CA SER A 485 -0.05 13.96 12.82
C SER A 485 -0.81 14.82 11.84
N SER A 486 -0.09 15.43 10.91
CA SER A 486 -0.64 16.26 9.83
C SER A 486 -0.08 15.85 8.49
N VAL A 487 -0.94 15.88 7.47
CA VAL A 487 -0.56 15.70 6.07
C VAL A 487 -1.01 16.93 5.31
N SER A 488 -0.06 17.66 4.74
CA SER A 488 -0.30 18.88 3.96
C SER A 488 -0.45 18.60 2.48
N GLU A 489 -0.10 17.41 2.04
CA GLU A 489 -0.25 16.93 0.68
C GLU A 489 -0.37 15.42 0.69
N ASN A 490 -1.44 14.89 0.11
CA ASN A 490 -1.56 13.49 -0.28
C ASN A 490 -2.33 13.48 -1.60
N SER A 491 -1.66 13.10 -2.67
CA SER A 491 -2.24 13.10 -4.01
C SER A 491 -1.91 11.81 -4.73
N TYR A 492 -2.93 11.24 -5.34
CA TYR A 492 -2.78 10.16 -6.31
C TYR A 492 -3.59 10.51 -7.54
N TYR A 493 -2.96 10.50 -8.71
CA TYR A 493 -3.67 10.69 -9.97
C TYR A 493 -3.14 9.76 -11.05
N VAL A 494 -4.00 9.52 -12.05
CA VAL A 494 -3.72 8.72 -13.23
C VAL A 494 -4.14 9.53 -14.44
N ASN A 495 -3.27 9.65 -15.42
CA ASN A 495 -3.58 10.30 -16.67
C ASN A 495 -3.05 9.51 -17.87
N ALA A 496 -3.66 9.75 -19.04
CA ALA A 496 -3.27 9.19 -20.31
C ALA A 496 -3.43 10.23 -21.42
N PHE A 497 -2.55 10.20 -22.41
CA PHE A 497 -2.65 11.05 -23.60
C PHE A 497 -4.03 10.98 -24.25
N GLY A 498 -4.63 9.78 -24.34
CA GLY A 498 -5.96 9.60 -24.89
C GLY A 498 -7.08 10.31 -24.10
N LEU A 499 -6.92 10.49 -22.79
CA LEU A 499 -7.84 11.27 -21.96
C LEU A 499 -7.70 12.78 -22.21
N ASP A 500 -6.47 13.30 -22.28
CA ASP A 500 -6.22 14.69 -22.62
C ASP A 500 -6.77 15.01 -24.01
N TYR A 501 -6.55 14.11 -24.98
CA TYR A 501 -7.08 14.24 -26.33
C TYR A 501 -8.61 14.29 -26.33
N SER A 502 -9.24 13.35 -25.66
CA SER A 502 -10.71 13.27 -25.58
C SER A 502 -11.30 14.50 -24.90
N SER A 503 -10.71 14.94 -23.79
CA SER A 503 -11.09 16.13 -23.06
C SER A 503 -11.01 17.38 -23.95
N ALA A 504 -9.98 17.46 -24.77
CA ALA A 504 -9.83 18.56 -25.73
C ALA A 504 -10.92 18.55 -26.81
N ILE A 505 -11.20 17.39 -27.40
CA ILE A 505 -12.22 17.29 -28.45
C ILE A 505 -13.62 17.53 -27.86
N LEU A 506 -14.01 16.84 -26.79
CA LEU A 506 -15.29 16.99 -26.11
C LEU A 506 -15.50 18.44 -25.63
N GLY A 507 -14.46 19.04 -25.07
CA GLY A 507 -14.46 20.43 -24.62
C GLY A 507 -14.63 21.43 -25.75
N SER A 508 -13.96 21.23 -26.90
CA SER A 508 -14.10 22.08 -28.08
C SER A 508 -15.55 22.07 -28.61
N PHE A 509 -16.13 20.89 -28.76
CA PHE A 509 -17.52 20.76 -29.26
C PHE A 509 -18.53 21.24 -28.24
N GLY A 510 -18.37 20.88 -26.96
CA GLY A 510 -19.25 21.28 -25.87
C GLY A 510 -19.25 22.81 -25.65
N SER A 511 -18.07 23.44 -25.60
CA SER A 511 -17.92 24.88 -25.42
C SER A 511 -18.53 25.64 -26.58
N ALA A 512 -18.30 25.18 -27.81
CA ALA A 512 -18.86 25.80 -28.99
C ALA A 512 -20.39 25.69 -29.03
N SER A 513 -20.95 24.51 -28.70
CA SER A 513 -22.40 24.30 -28.68
C SER A 513 -23.09 25.13 -27.59
N ALA A 514 -22.41 25.38 -26.47
CA ALA A 514 -22.89 26.20 -25.36
C ALA A 514 -22.63 27.69 -25.55
N GLY A 515 -21.94 28.12 -26.61
CA GLY A 515 -21.55 29.52 -26.83
C GLY A 515 -20.52 30.04 -25.85
N LEU A 516 -19.74 29.17 -25.26
CA LEU A 516 -18.69 29.48 -24.29
C LEU A 516 -17.35 29.75 -24.96
N GLN A 517 -16.40 30.28 -24.22
CA GLN A 517 -15.03 30.44 -24.70
C GLN A 517 -14.41 29.07 -24.98
N PRO A 518 -13.47 28.95 -25.93
CA PRO A 518 -12.72 27.70 -26.18
C PRO A 518 -12.13 27.17 -24.91
N SER A 519 -12.48 25.95 -24.55
CA SER A 519 -11.97 25.28 -23.37
C SER A 519 -11.91 23.77 -23.58
N HIS A 520 -10.99 23.10 -22.89
CA HIS A 520 -11.03 21.65 -22.75
C HIS A 520 -12.07 21.25 -21.71
N GLN A 521 -12.44 19.99 -21.72
CA GLN A 521 -13.40 19.45 -20.76
C GLN A 521 -12.71 19.19 -19.41
N GLY A 522 -12.50 20.25 -18.62
CA GLY A 522 -11.98 20.18 -17.27
C GLY A 522 -10.70 19.35 -17.08
N GLN A 523 -10.59 18.69 -15.96
CA GLN A 523 -9.50 17.73 -15.74
C GLN A 523 -9.76 16.45 -16.55
N SER A 524 -8.80 16.08 -17.37
CA SER A 524 -8.88 14.88 -18.22
C SER A 524 -8.47 13.60 -17.50
N PHE A 525 -8.14 13.64 -16.21
CA PHE A 525 -7.58 12.52 -15.44
C PHE A 525 -8.36 12.26 -14.15
N PHE A 526 -8.14 11.08 -13.57
CA PHE A 526 -8.56 10.79 -12.22
C PHE A 526 -7.60 11.44 -11.21
N ARG A 527 -8.15 12.04 -10.16
CA ARG A 527 -7.40 12.62 -9.05
C ARG A 527 -8.06 12.34 -7.71
N ASN A 528 -7.27 11.89 -6.77
CA ASN A 528 -7.60 11.88 -5.35
C ASN A 528 -6.58 12.77 -4.64
N ASN A 529 -7.03 13.86 -4.00
CA ASN A 529 -6.17 14.86 -3.40
C ASN A 529 -6.67 15.26 -2.01
N THR A 530 -5.77 15.23 -1.04
CA THR A 530 -5.96 15.75 0.31
C THR A 530 -4.94 16.85 0.55
N ASP A 531 -5.38 18.07 0.86
CA ASP A 531 -4.53 19.22 1.13
C ASP A 531 -4.44 19.57 2.63
N ASP A 532 -5.31 19.02 3.46
CA ASP A 532 -5.22 19.13 4.91
C ASP A 532 -5.79 17.88 5.58
N PHE A 533 -4.95 17.17 6.28
CA PHE A 533 -5.37 16.10 7.19
C PHE A 533 -4.70 16.32 8.54
N LYS A 534 -5.47 16.20 9.61
CA LYS A 534 -4.99 16.26 10.98
C LYS A 534 -5.57 15.14 11.81
N LEU A 535 -4.71 14.45 12.50
CA LEU A 535 -5.03 13.52 13.56
C LEU A 535 -4.55 14.11 14.89
N LYS A 536 -5.45 14.15 15.89
CA LYS A 536 -5.11 14.40 17.29
C LYS A 536 -5.52 13.18 18.10
N SER A 537 -4.56 12.60 18.80
CA SER A 537 -4.75 11.37 19.56
C SER A 537 -4.20 11.53 20.97
N TYR A 538 -4.92 11.05 21.95
CA TYR A 538 -4.37 10.86 23.28
C TYR A 538 -4.81 9.53 23.87
N GLY A 539 -3.94 8.98 24.72
CA GLY A 539 -4.20 7.75 25.44
C GLY A 539 -3.72 7.82 26.88
N ILE A 540 -4.51 7.29 27.81
CA ILE A 540 -4.11 7.13 29.22
C ILE A 540 -4.24 5.63 29.51
N PHE A 541 -3.19 5.05 30.07
CA PHE A 541 -3.15 3.61 30.33
C PHE A 541 -2.46 3.27 31.64
N GLY A 542 -2.74 2.07 32.13
CA GLY A 542 -2.07 1.51 33.29
C GLY A 542 -2.20 0.02 33.35
N GLU A 543 -1.24 -0.60 33.99
CA GLU A 543 -1.22 -2.03 34.31
C GLU A 543 -0.93 -2.25 35.79
N ALA A 544 -1.55 -3.25 36.35
CA ALA A 544 -1.32 -3.73 37.69
C ALA A 544 -0.76 -5.15 37.63
N TYR A 545 0.31 -5.39 38.35
CA TYR A 545 1.02 -6.66 38.44
C TYR A 545 0.87 -7.22 39.84
N PHE A 546 0.43 -8.47 39.96
CA PHE A 546 0.24 -9.17 41.19
C PHE A 546 1.07 -10.45 41.21
N ASP A 547 2.22 -10.42 41.83
CA ASP A 547 3.09 -11.55 42.05
C ASP A 547 2.57 -12.34 43.28
N VAL A 548 1.61 -13.26 43.05
CA VAL A 548 0.93 -14.04 44.11
C VAL A 548 1.89 -15.03 44.74
N SER A 549 2.84 -15.51 43.98
CA SER A 549 3.95 -16.32 44.43
C SER A 549 5.12 -16.21 43.47
N ASP A 550 6.28 -16.75 43.79
CA ASP A 550 7.45 -16.83 42.88
C ASP A 550 7.14 -17.50 41.53
N ARG A 551 6.00 -18.21 41.43
CA ARG A 551 5.60 -18.94 40.22
C ARG A 551 4.34 -18.43 39.56
N LEU A 552 3.50 -17.64 40.23
CA LEU A 552 2.20 -17.25 39.73
C LEU A 552 2.05 -15.74 39.76
N LYS A 553 1.86 -15.16 38.58
CA LYS A 553 1.65 -13.72 38.40
C LYS A 553 0.32 -13.47 37.65
N PHE A 554 -0.36 -12.41 38.04
CA PHE A 554 -1.51 -11.87 37.34
C PHE A 554 -1.18 -10.46 36.85
N THR A 555 -1.51 -10.17 35.59
CA THR A 555 -1.41 -8.83 35.01
C THR A 555 -2.79 -8.39 34.54
N VAL A 556 -3.19 -7.18 34.90
CA VAL A 556 -4.41 -6.55 34.39
C VAL A 556 -4.10 -5.15 33.92
N GLY A 557 -4.42 -4.86 32.70
CA GLY A 557 -4.17 -3.57 32.07
C GLY A 557 -5.41 -2.97 31.43
N VAL A 558 -5.50 -1.65 31.45
CA VAL A 558 -6.57 -0.89 30.82
C VAL A 558 -6.01 0.36 30.14
N ARG A 559 -6.60 0.75 29.02
CA ARG A 559 -6.28 1.98 28.31
C ARG A 559 -7.54 2.63 27.73
N TYR A 560 -7.63 3.92 27.89
CA TYR A 560 -8.57 4.76 27.18
C TYR A 560 -7.86 5.48 26.01
N ASN A 561 -8.44 5.43 24.84
CA ASN A 561 -7.96 6.09 23.62
C ASN A 561 -9.02 7.09 23.12
N ASN A 562 -8.59 8.25 22.63
CA ASN A 562 -9.43 9.20 21.92
C ASN A 562 -8.70 9.71 20.69
N ASP A 563 -9.33 9.56 19.52
CA ASP A 563 -8.80 9.95 18.23
C ASP A 563 -9.77 10.90 17.53
N LYS A 564 -9.25 12.06 17.10
CA LYS A 564 -10.00 13.03 16.30
C LYS A 564 -9.29 13.22 14.98
N LYS A 565 -10.01 13.01 13.88
CA LYS A 565 -9.50 13.18 12.52
C LYS A 565 -10.30 14.26 11.82
N SER A 566 -9.59 15.21 11.21
CA SER A 566 -10.15 16.17 10.26
C SER A 566 -9.45 15.98 8.92
N VAL A 567 -10.21 16.01 7.85
CA VAL A 567 -9.68 15.87 6.50
C VAL A 567 -10.37 16.88 5.58
N ARG A 568 -9.60 17.46 4.69
CA ARG A 568 -10.06 18.22 3.56
C ARG A 568 -9.54 17.57 2.29
N ALA A 569 -10.44 16.98 1.51
CA ALA A 569 -10.09 16.17 0.35
C ALA A 569 -11.05 16.42 -0.81
N ARG A 570 -10.58 16.10 -2.01
CA ARG A 570 -11.38 16.04 -3.23
C ARG A 570 -11.03 14.79 -4.02
N SER A 571 -11.97 14.27 -4.80
CA SER A 571 -11.78 13.20 -5.75
C SER A 571 -12.61 13.43 -6.99
N GLY A 572 -12.04 13.15 -8.14
CA GLY A 572 -12.73 13.27 -9.41
C GLY A 572 -12.33 12.15 -10.37
N LEU A 573 -13.31 11.55 -11.03
CA LEU A 573 -13.12 10.71 -12.20
C LEU A 573 -13.83 11.38 -13.37
N LEU A 574 -13.14 11.59 -14.49
CA LEU A 574 -13.73 12.14 -15.70
C LEU A 574 -14.99 11.36 -16.09
N ASN A 575 -16.04 12.09 -16.38
CA ASN A 575 -17.37 11.55 -16.70
C ASN A 575 -17.94 12.31 -17.90
N SER A 576 -18.59 11.62 -18.84
CA SER A 576 -19.10 12.24 -20.05
C SER A 576 -20.33 13.14 -19.85
N GLY A 577 -20.97 13.08 -18.66
CA GLY A 577 -22.12 13.91 -18.33
C GLY A 577 -23.39 13.67 -19.14
N PHE A 578 -23.34 12.85 -20.19
CA PHE A 578 -24.53 12.46 -20.93
C PHE A 578 -25.44 11.65 -20.02
N PHE A 579 -26.67 12.10 -19.82
CA PHE A 579 -27.67 11.44 -18.98
C PHE A 579 -27.40 11.45 -17.46
N ILE A 580 -26.39 12.16 -16.97
CA ILE A 580 -26.25 12.39 -15.52
C ILE A 580 -26.96 13.71 -15.19
N PRO A 581 -27.92 13.68 -14.26
CA PRO A 581 -28.51 14.93 -13.73
C PRO A 581 -27.42 15.74 -13.02
N TYR A 582 -27.25 16.98 -13.35
CA TYR A 582 -26.50 17.96 -12.58
C TYR A 582 -27.43 18.62 -11.57
N ASP A 583 -26.92 19.23 -10.53
CA ASP A 583 -27.67 19.55 -9.34
C ASP A 583 -28.59 20.78 -9.49
N GLN A 584 -28.40 21.68 -10.35
CA GLN A 584 -29.22 22.88 -10.53
C GLN A 584 -29.22 23.85 -9.34
N THR A 585 -28.05 23.99 -8.70
CA THR A 585 -27.88 24.91 -7.56
C THR A 585 -27.60 26.33 -7.98
N GLY A 586 -27.45 26.59 -9.28
CA GLY A 586 -27.18 27.93 -9.84
C GLY A 586 -25.69 28.27 -9.92
N ASP A 587 -24.82 27.25 -9.83
CA ASP A 587 -23.38 27.41 -9.97
C ASP A 587 -22.86 26.97 -11.35
N ILE A 588 -21.52 26.97 -11.55
CA ILE A 588 -20.92 26.60 -12.82
C ILE A 588 -21.12 25.12 -13.19
N TYR A 589 -21.47 24.27 -12.23
CA TYR A 589 -21.72 22.86 -12.42
C TYR A 589 -23.15 22.57 -12.89
N ASP A 590 -24.05 23.58 -12.90
CA ASP A 590 -25.36 23.48 -13.50
C ASP A 590 -25.36 23.34 -15.03
N THR A 591 -24.17 23.15 -15.61
CA THR A 591 -23.98 22.87 -17.03
C THR A 591 -23.59 21.42 -17.24
N PRO A 592 -23.92 20.81 -18.39
CA PRO A 592 -23.45 19.46 -18.69
C PRO A 592 -21.93 19.31 -18.64
N LEU A 593 -21.19 20.36 -18.96
CA LEU A 593 -19.73 20.37 -18.85
C LEU A 593 -19.27 20.49 -17.40
N GLY A 594 -19.92 21.30 -16.58
CA GLY A 594 -19.57 21.46 -15.17
C GLY A 594 -19.81 20.20 -14.36
N ALA A 595 -20.96 19.55 -14.53
CA ALA A 595 -21.34 18.32 -13.85
C ALA A 595 -20.36 17.14 -14.05
N LEU A 596 -19.49 17.19 -15.05
CA LEU A 596 -18.44 16.19 -15.28
C LEU A 596 -17.36 16.18 -14.20
N PHE A 597 -17.17 17.29 -13.51
CA PHE A 597 -16.03 17.54 -12.64
C PHE A 597 -16.42 17.77 -11.21
N ASP A 598 -17.70 17.94 -10.96
CA ASP A 598 -18.23 18.13 -9.62
C ASP A 598 -18.27 16.77 -8.89
N ALA A 599 -17.29 16.54 -8.04
CA ALA A 599 -17.28 15.37 -7.16
C ALA A 599 -18.23 15.54 -5.97
N ASP A 600 -18.64 16.76 -5.68
CA ASP A 600 -19.61 17.11 -4.63
C ASP A 600 -20.56 18.17 -5.15
N LEU A 601 -21.73 17.74 -5.56
CA LEU A 601 -22.80 18.59 -6.10
C LEU A 601 -23.26 19.68 -5.13
N SER A 602 -22.85 19.64 -3.86
CA SER A 602 -23.18 20.68 -2.86
C SER A 602 -22.17 21.82 -2.79
N THR A 603 -21.02 21.69 -3.46
CA THR A 603 -19.94 22.67 -3.39
C THR A 603 -19.66 23.32 -4.74
N ALA A 604 -20.09 24.54 -4.83
CA ALA A 604 -19.97 25.35 -6.03
C ALA A 604 -18.55 25.87 -6.27
N CYS A 605 -18.08 25.79 -7.50
CA CYS A 605 -17.03 26.65 -8.00
C CYS A 605 -17.62 28.04 -8.25
N THR A 606 -17.38 28.99 -7.38
CA THR A 606 -17.93 30.33 -7.51
C THR A 606 -17.21 31.14 -8.58
N ALA A 607 -17.83 32.25 -9.08
CA ALA A 607 -17.22 33.19 -10.00
C ALA A 607 -15.90 33.82 -9.48
N ALA A 608 -15.63 33.71 -8.19
CA ALA A 608 -14.37 34.10 -7.55
C ALA A 608 -13.29 33.02 -7.57
N SER A 609 -13.57 31.83 -8.07
CA SER A 609 -12.58 30.77 -8.17
C SER A 609 -11.50 31.11 -9.20
N PRO A 610 -10.23 30.79 -8.94
CA PRO A 610 -9.09 31.26 -9.75
C PRO A 610 -9.16 30.85 -11.23
N VAL A 611 -9.96 29.87 -11.54
CA VAL A 611 -10.07 29.30 -12.89
C VAL A 611 -11.19 29.93 -13.72
N GLY A 612 -12.06 30.68 -13.13
CA GLY A 612 -13.08 31.60 -13.66
C GLY A 612 -13.62 31.50 -15.08
N ALA A 613 -13.24 30.52 -15.87
CA ALA A 613 -13.78 30.27 -17.17
C ALA A 613 -14.74 29.07 -17.09
N VAL A 614 -15.97 29.26 -17.41
CA VAL A 614 -16.96 28.20 -17.57
C VAL A 614 -16.38 27.16 -18.52
N GLY A 615 -16.32 25.89 -18.08
CA GLY A 615 -15.73 24.80 -18.84
C GLY A 615 -14.22 24.57 -18.63
N SER A 616 -13.51 25.44 -17.91
CA SER A 616 -12.16 25.19 -17.43
C SER A 616 -12.17 24.98 -15.92
N VAL A 617 -12.82 23.95 -15.46
CA VAL A 617 -13.10 23.68 -14.05
C VAL A 617 -11.97 22.98 -13.32
N ALA A 618 -10.86 22.73 -13.99
CA ALA A 618 -9.66 22.20 -13.38
C ALA A 618 -9.25 23.08 -12.19
N GLY A 619 -9.27 22.50 -10.99
CA GLY A 619 -9.00 23.21 -9.75
C GLY A 619 -10.25 23.74 -9.03
N CYS A 620 -11.40 23.68 -9.66
CA CYS A 620 -12.67 23.99 -9.05
C CYS A 620 -13.41 22.83 -8.43
N GLU A 621 -12.88 21.59 -8.59
CA GLU A 621 -13.46 20.49 -7.85
C GLU A 621 -13.40 20.81 -6.36
N ALA A 622 -14.54 20.75 -5.76
CA ALA A 622 -14.72 21.16 -4.41
C ALA A 622 -13.96 20.25 -3.43
N PHE A 623 -13.13 20.85 -2.61
CA PHE A 623 -12.62 20.20 -1.43
C PHE A 623 -13.74 20.07 -0.40
N GLN A 624 -13.99 18.84 0.01
CA GLN A 624 -14.91 18.53 1.10
C GLN A 624 -14.14 18.40 2.42
N SER A 625 -14.65 19.06 3.45
CA SER A 625 -14.13 18.93 4.82
C SER A 625 -14.98 17.96 5.62
N ARG A 626 -14.33 16.95 6.23
CA ARG A 626 -14.99 15.95 7.08
C ARG A 626 -14.26 15.83 8.39
N ASN A 627 -15.03 15.63 9.46
CA ASN A 627 -14.52 15.45 10.81
C ASN A 627 -15.12 14.20 11.42
N VAL A 628 -14.28 13.35 12.00
CA VAL A 628 -14.72 12.15 12.73
C VAL A 628 -13.98 12.07 14.06
N SER A 629 -14.63 11.52 15.06
CA SER A 629 -14.04 11.32 16.39
C SER A 629 -14.43 9.96 16.91
N PHE A 630 -13.45 9.26 17.47
CA PHE A 630 -13.61 7.92 18.03
C PHE A 630 -12.97 7.85 19.39
N ASP A 631 -13.64 7.14 20.30
CA ASP A 631 -13.09 6.80 21.61
C ASP A 631 -13.31 5.32 21.90
N LYS A 632 -12.33 4.68 22.53
CA LYS A 632 -12.41 3.26 22.88
C LYS A 632 -11.59 2.93 24.12
N LEU A 633 -12.16 2.02 24.88
CA LEU A 633 -11.47 1.34 25.97
C LEU A 633 -10.88 0.02 25.46
N THR A 634 -9.58 -0.16 25.67
CA THR A 634 -8.86 -1.41 25.43
C THR A 634 -8.29 -1.94 26.73
N GLY A 635 -7.85 -3.17 26.77
CA GLY A 635 -7.27 -3.74 27.96
C GLY A 635 -6.75 -5.15 27.75
N ARG A 636 -6.03 -5.66 28.72
CA ARG A 636 -5.56 -7.05 28.75
C ARG A 636 -5.63 -7.64 30.14
N ALA A 637 -5.72 -8.97 30.19
CA ALA A 637 -5.57 -9.76 31.41
C ALA A 637 -4.67 -10.96 31.08
N VAL A 638 -3.66 -11.18 31.89
CA VAL A 638 -2.71 -12.27 31.69
C VAL A 638 -2.55 -13.03 33.00
N ILE A 639 -2.51 -14.35 32.88
CA ILE A 639 -2.09 -15.26 33.95
C ILE A 639 -0.85 -15.96 33.46
N ASP A 640 0.25 -15.79 34.13
CA ASP A 640 1.48 -16.51 33.84
C ASP A 640 1.90 -17.37 35.02
N TYR A 641 2.37 -18.59 34.72
CA TYR A 641 2.73 -19.60 35.68
C TYR A 641 4.06 -20.27 35.31
N LYS A 642 5.08 -20.10 36.16
CA LYS A 642 6.36 -20.77 36.02
C LYS A 642 6.19 -22.22 36.45
N ILE A 643 6.08 -23.16 35.48
CA ILE A 643 6.00 -24.60 35.73
C ILE A 643 7.29 -25.05 36.40
N SER A 644 8.42 -24.55 35.88
CA SER A 644 9.77 -24.67 36.43
C SER A 644 10.52 -23.37 36.13
N ASP A 645 11.77 -23.25 36.57
CA ASP A 645 12.61 -22.07 36.28
C ASP A 645 12.84 -21.90 34.78
N ASP A 646 12.78 -22.97 33.99
CA ASP A 646 13.00 -23.03 32.55
C ASP A 646 11.70 -23.14 31.74
N SER A 647 10.51 -23.07 32.37
CA SER A 647 9.23 -23.27 31.67
C SER A 647 8.15 -22.33 32.16
N LEU A 648 7.68 -21.46 31.29
CA LEU A 648 6.61 -20.50 31.51
C LEU A 648 5.36 -20.90 30.70
N LEU A 649 4.23 -21.09 31.37
CA LEU A 649 2.89 -21.18 30.77
C LEU A 649 2.17 -19.86 30.95
N TYR A 650 1.53 -19.34 29.92
CA TYR A 650 0.65 -18.17 30.04
C TYR A 650 -0.67 -18.36 29.32
N ILE A 651 -1.70 -17.71 29.86
CA ILE A 651 -3.01 -17.55 29.21
C ILE A 651 -3.33 -16.06 29.23
N SER A 652 -3.73 -15.52 28.11
CA SER A 652 -4.03 -14.10 27.98
C SER A 652 -5.32 -13.82 27.23
N TYR A 653 -5.97 -12.74 27.61
CA TYR A 653 -6.98 -12.03 26.86
C TYR A 653 -6.47 -10.63 26.58
N SER A 654 -6.61 -10.16 25.33
CA SER A 654 -6.28 -8.80 24.98
C SER A 654 -7.30 -8.21 24.00
N ARG A 655 -7.56 -6.92 24.15
CA ARG A 655 -8.40 -6.15 23.24
C ARG A 655 -7.60 -5.09 22.52
N GLY A 656 -7.60 -5.17 21.18
CA GLY A 656 -7.01 -4.17 20.31
C GLY A 656 -8.05 -3.26 19.68
N TYR A 657 -7.61 -2.10 19.21
CA TYR A 657 -8.41 -1.08 18.59
C TYR A 657 -7.63 -0.36 17.48
N LYS A 658 -8.32 -0.10 16.35
CA LYS A 658 -7.86 0.77 15.28
C LYS A 658 -8.99 1.77 14.97
N SER A 659 -8.67 3.08 14.88
CA SER A 659 -9.72 4.08 14.71
C SER A 659 -10.33 4.00 13.30
N GLY A 660 -11.57 4.45 13.18
CA GLY A 660 -12.22 4.64 11.89
C GLY A 660 -11.63 5.80 11.09
N GLY A 661 -12.22 6.07 9.96
CA GLY A 661 -11.80 7.15 9.09
C GLY A 661 -12.90 7.57 8.12
N THR A 662 -12.53 8.38 7.14
CA THR A 662 -13.40 8.83 6.06
C THR A 662 -12.94 8.24 4.74
N ASN A 663 -13.87 7.87 3.90
CA ASN A 663 -13.58 7.51 2.51
C ASN A 663 -13.33 8.78 1.67
N PRO A 664 -12.61 8.66 0.55
CA PRO A 664 -12.48 9.76 -0.40
C PRO A 664 -13.85 10.25 -0.86
N PRO A 665 -14.03 11.55 -1.07
CA PRO A 665 -15.28 12.10 -1.60
C PRO A 665 -15.39 11.76 -3.08
N LEU A 666 -16.11 10.68 -3.41
CA LEU A 666 -16.41 10.27 -4.77
C LEU A 666 -17.77 10.81 -5.22
N GLN A 667 -17.94 10.92 -6.53
CA GLN A 667 -19.23 11.27 -7.14
C GLN A 667 -20.33 10.34 -6.64
N PRO A 668 -21.55 10.83 -6.40
CA PRO A 668 -22.66 10.06 -5.80
C PRO A 668 -23.02 8.78 -6.54
N ILE A 669 -22.76 8.72 -7.86
CA ILE A 669 -23.01 7.53 -8.68
C ILE A 669 -22.26 6.26 -8.19
N PHE A 670 -21.15 6.43 -7.48
CA PHE A 670 -20.36 5.31 -6.94
C PHE A 670 -20.89 4.77 -5.61
N ALA A 671 -21.88 5.41 -5.00
CA ALA A 671 -22.58 4.98 -3.77
C ALA A 671 -21.63 4.56 -2.63
N VAL A 672 -20.62 5.37 -2.35
CA VAL A 672 -19.62 5.11 -1.32
C VAL A 672 -20.02 5.77 -0.01
N ASN A 673 -19.93 5.02 1.10
CA ASN A 673 -20.15 5.58 2.44
C ASN A 673 -19.10 6.66 2.76
N GLU A 674 -19.50 7.76 3.36
CA GLU A 674 -18.59 8.86 3.71
C GLU A 674 -17.53 8.47 4.75
N SER A 675 -17.84 7.54 5.64
CA SER A 675 -16.94 7.09 6.70
C SER A 675 -17.05 5.59 6.95
N PHE A 676 -16.01 5.05 7.55
CA PHE A 676 -15.95 3.67 8.01
C PHE A 676 -15.70 3.59 9.51
N ARG A 677 -16.20 2.51 10.12
CA ARG A 677 -16.19 2.33 11.58
C ARG A 677 -14.83 1.92 12.12
N PRO A 678 -14.57 2.19 13.42
CA PRO A 678 -13.42 1.65 14.11
C PRO A 678 -13.43 0.11 14.12
N GLU A 679 -12.26 -0.46 13.97
CA GLU A 679 -12.01 -1.90 14.09
C GLU A 679 -11.70 -2.27 15.54
N GLN A 680 -12.20 -3.40 15.99
CA GLN A 680 -11.93 -3.95 17.31
C GLN A 680 -11.62 -5.45 17.20
N VAL A 681 -10.63 -5.92 17.95
CA VAL A 681 -10.30 -7.34 18.08
C VAL A 681 -10.30 -7.77 19.52
N ASP A 682 -10.98 -8.89 19.81
CA ASP A 682 -10.88 -9.64 21.05
C ASP A 682 -10.02 -10.89 20.77
N ALA A 683 -8.89 -10.99 21.48
CA ALA A 683 -7.89 -12.03 21.28
C ALA A 683 -7.73 -12.88 22.53
N PHE A 684 -7.73 -14.19 22.36
CA PHE A 684 -7.43 -15.19 23.37
C PHE A 684 -6.18 -15.97 22.95
N GLU A 685 -5.24 -16.11 23.87
CA GLU A 685 -3.97 -16.77 23.58
C GLU A 685 -3.55 -17.66 24.76
N ILE A 686 -2.97 -18.82 24.41
CA ILE A 686 -2.27 -19.72 25.34
C ILE A 686 -0.87 -19.97 24.79
N GLY A 687 0.13 -19.81 25.61
CA GLY A 687 1.52 -20.02 25.18
C GLY A 687 2.36 -20.72 26.22
N LEU A 688 3.38 -21.41 25.73
CA LEU A 688 4.36 -22.14 26.52
C LEU A 688 5.75 -21.74 26.03
N LYS A 689 6.61 -21.26 26.92
CA LYS A 689 7.99 -20.92 26.66
C LYS A 689 8.90 -21.80 27.50
N ASN A 690 9.83 -22.48 26.84
CA ASN A 690 10.70 -23.42 27.49
C ASN A 690 12.16 -23.23 27.06
N SER A 691 13.07 -23.46 28.02
CA SER A 691 14.49 -23.51 27.82
C SER A 691 15.00 -24.81 28.46
N PHE A 692 15.32 -25.81 27.65
CA PHE A 692 15.76 -27.12 28.13
C PHE A 692 17.27 -27.27 27.96
N ALA A 693 17.87 -28.13 28.83
CA ALA A 693 19.29 -28.50 28.77
C ALA A 693 20.21 -27.26 28.76
N ASP A 694 20.06 -26.39 29.72
CA ASP A 694 20.85 -25.15 29.89
C ASP A 694 20.85 -24.26 28.61
N GLY A 695 19.68 -24.13 27.95
CA GLY A 695 19.52 -23.31 26.75
C GLY A 695 19.88 -23.99 25.43
N ALA A 696 20.28 -25.28 25.44
CA ALA A 696 20.55 -26.03 24.21
C ALA A 696 19.28 -26.21 23.34
N LEU A 697 18.11 -26.22 23.93
CA LEU A 697 16.82 -26.19 23.22
C LEU A 697 15.90 -25.13 23.83
N GLN A 698 15.64 -24.07 23.07
CA GLN A 698 14.55 -23.13 23.35
C GLN A 698 13.36 -23.50 22.47
N LEU A 699 12.18 -23.67 23.05
CA LEU A 699 10.96 -24.05 22.33
C LEU A 699 9.77 -23.20 22.83
N ASN A 700 9.24 -22.37 21.96
CA ASN A 700 8.08 -21.52 22.23
C ASN A 700 6.90 -22.01 21.39
N LEU A 701 5.77 -22.25 22.01
CA LEU A 701 4.53 -22.70 21.40
C LEU A 701 3.42 -21.72 21.73
N THR A 702 2.59 -21.34 20.75
CA THR A 702 1.46 -20.41 20.97
C THR A 702 0.26 -20.85 20.17
N GLY A 703 -0.88 -20.98 20.82
CA GLY A 703 -2.19 -21.15 20.20
C GLY A 703 -3.04 -19.88 20.42
N PHE A 704 -3.77 -19.44 19.39
CA PHE A 704 -4.56 -18.23 19.47
C PHE A 704 -5.90 -18.31 18.74
N TYR A 705 -6.88 -17.51 19.23
CA TYR A 705 -8.18 -17.29 18.60
C TYR A 705 -8.53 -15.80 18.68
N TYR A 706 -8.84 -15.18 17.54
CA TYR A 706 -9.19 -13.78 17.41
C TYR A 706 -10.58 -13.62 16.83
N LYS A 707 -11.37 -12.76 17.44
CA LYS A 707 -12.66 -12.32 16.94
C LYS A 707 -12.61 -10.85 16.58
N TYR A 708 -12.63 -10.57 15.29
CA TYR A 708 -12.68 -9.22 14.76
C TYR A 708 -14.13 -8.76 14.61
N LYS A 709 -14.37 -7.54 15.07
CA LYS A 709 -15.56 -6.76 14.79
C LYS A 709 -15.17 -5.54 13.96
N ASP A 710 -15.89 -5.33 12.85
CA ASP A 710 -15.68 -4.18 11.97
C ASP A 710 -14.24 -4.09 11.40
N LEU A 711 -13.60 -5.22 11.09
CA LEU A 711 -12.31 -5.24 10.39
C LEU A 711 -12.39 -4.35 9.15
N GLN A 712 -11.44 -3.45 8.99
CA GLN A 712 -11.40 -2.51 7.87
C GLN A 712 -10.76 -3.15 6.66
N LEU A 713 -11.45 -3.11 5.54
CA LEU A 713 -11.08 -3.74 4.28
C LEU A 713 -11.22 -2.73 3.15
N SER A 714 -10.15 -2.56 2.35
CA SER A 714 -10.20 -1.72 1.15
C SER A 714 -10.56 -2.50 -0.10
N ARG A 715 -11.25 -1.83 -1.00
CA ARG A 715 -11.45 -2.22 -2.40
C ARG A 715 -11.25 -1.00 -3.30
N ILE A 716 -10.92 -1.23 -4.55
CA ILE A 716 -10.74 -0.14 -5.52
C ILE A 716 -12.08 0.19 -6.17
N VAL A 717 -12.47 1.45 -6.14
CA VAL A 717 -13.65 2.03 -6.80
C VAL A 717 -13.23 3.33 -7.46
N ALA A 718 -13.55 3.52 -8.72
CA ALA A 718 -13.17 4.72 -9.48
C ALA A 718 -11.68 5.07 -9.31
N ARG A 719 -10.81 4.08 -9.46
CA ARG A 719 -9.35 4.18 -9.31
C ARG A 719 -8.84 4.60 -7.94
N THR A 720 -9.71 4.73 -6.94
CA THR A 720 -9.32 5.05 -5.57
C THR A 720 -9.69 3.93 -4.60
N SER A 721 -9.06 3.97 -3.42
CA SER A 721 -9.34 3.01 -2.36
C SER A 721 -10.53 3.46 -1.52
N VAL A 722 -11.50 2.57 -1.36
CA VAL A 722 -12.69 2.74 -0.53
C VAL A 722 -12.70 1.67 0.54
N ASN A 723 -13.03 2.05 1.76
CA ASN A 723 -12.99 1.17 2.92
C ASN A 723 -14.38 0.76 3.37
N ASP A 724 -14.53 -0.53 3.60
CA ASP A 724 -15.69 -1.19 4.18
C ASP A 724 -15.33 -1.85 5.53
N ASN A 725 -16.34 -2.23 6.31
CA ASN A 725 -16.15 -2.98 7.55
C ASN A 725 -16.74 -4.39 7.42
N VAL A 726 -16.04 -5.39 7.99
CA VAL A 726 -16.44 -6.79 7.97
C VAL A 726 -16.06 -7.50 9.27
N GLY A 727 -16.88 -8.43 9.74
CA GLY A 727 -16.54 -9.32 10.86
C GLY A 727 -15.66 -10.48 10.39
N ALA A 728 -14.65 -10.86 11.19
CA ALA A 728 -13.76 -11.98 10.87
C ALA A 728 -13.38 -12.79 12.11
N ASP A 729 -13.19 -14.11 11.92
CA ASP A 729 -12.60 -15.03 12.88
C ASP A 729 -11.24 -15.51 12.36
N ILE A 730 -10.23 -15.51 13.25
CA ILE A 730 -8.88 -15.98 12.94
C ILE A 730 -8.41 -16.89 14.06
N TYR A 731 -7.84 -18.03 13.74
CA TYR A 731 -7.24 -18.92 14.73
C TYR A 731 -6.03 -19.63 14.13
N GLY A 732 -5.14 -20.03 15.00
CA GLY A 732 -3.93 -20.69 14.56
C GLY A 732 -3.03 -21.15 15.68
N PHE A 733 -1.89 -21.69 15.23
CA PHE A 733 -0.83 -22.20 16.08
C PHE A 733 0.54 -21.77 15.54
N GLU A 734 1.46 -21.44 16.43
CA GLU A 734 2.83 -21.06 16.13
C GLU A 734 3.80 -21.89 16.99
N ALA A 735 4.91 -22.28 16.38
CA ALA A 735 6.04 -22.89 17.07
C ALA A 735 7.34 -22.25 16.60
N GLU A 736 8.18 -21.88 17.53
CA GLU A 736 9.53 -21.37 17.30
C GLU A 736 10.53 -22.16 18.15
N ALA A 737 11.62 -22.61 17.56
CA ALA A 737 12.67 -23.28 18.30
C ALA A 737 14.07 -22.80 17.88
N VAL A 738 14.95 -22.70 18.86
CA VAL A 738 16.38 -22.57 18.65
C VAL A 738 17.07 -23.79 19.27
N VAL A 739 17.78 -24.53 18.45
CA VAL A 739 18.43 -25.79 18.85
C VAL A 739 19.95 -25.63 18.71
N ARG A 740 20.66 -25.85 19.79
CA ARG A 740 22.12 -25.83 19.87
C ARG A 740 22.61 -27.19 20.39
N PRO A 741 22.77 -28.19 19.50
CA PRO A 741 23.19 -29.54 19.93
C PRO A 741 24.57 -29.55 20.60
N ASP A 742 25.41 -28.62 20.19
CA ASP A 742 26.69 -28.26 20.78
C ASP A 742 26.97 -26.75 20.48
N PRO A 743 28.03 -26.14 21.05
CA PRO A 743 28.32 -24.73 20.88
C PRO A 743 28.56 -24.26 19.43
N ASP A 744 28.91 -25.18 18.53
CA ASP A 744 29.24 -24.86 17.14
C ASP A 744 28.03 -24.85 16.23
N TRP A 745 26.87 -25.39 16.65
CA TRP A 745 25.67 -25.47 15.85
C TRP A 745 24.56 -24.54 16.36
N VAL A 746 23.92 -23.82 15.43
CA VAL A 746 22.68 -23.07 15.69
C VAL A 746 21.68 -23.47 14.62
N ILE A 747 20.52 -23.99 15.04
CA ILE A 747 19.40 -24.35 14.18
C ILE A 747 18.20 -23.55 14.62
N ASN A 748 17.69 -22.71 13.75
CA ASN A 748 16.48 -21.92 13.95
C ASN A 748 15.32 -22.60 13.22
N LEU A 749 14.20 -22.80 13.89
CA LEU A 749 12.99 -23.40 13.33
C LEU A 749 11.79 -22.51 13.60
N GLY A 750 10.99 -22.26 12.57
CA GLY A 750 9.72 -21.56 12.67
C GLY A 750 8.64 -22.34 11.95
N PHE A 751 7.47 -22.48 12.58
CA PHE A 751 6.29 -23.08 11.97
C PHE A 751 5.05 -22.30 12.36
N SER A 752 4.12 -22.11 11.42
CA SER A 752 2.80 -21.58 11.72
C SER A 752 1.72 -22.22 10.87
N TYR A 753 0.57 -22.36 11.50
CA TYR A 753 -0.71 -22.67 10.86
C TYR A 753 -1.70 -21.56 11.17
N LEU A 754 -2.41 -21.07 10.17
CA LEU A 754 -3.38 -20.00 10.27
C LEU A 754 -4.65 -20.34 9.49
N LYS A 755 -5.79 -20.06 10.08
CA LYS A 755 -7.08 -20.06 9.37
C LYS A 755 -7.81 -18.77 9.67
N SER A 756 -8.14 -18.03 8.62
CA SER A 756 -8.94 -16.81 8.68
C SER A 756 -10.23 -17.00 7.89
N LYS A 757 -11.30 -16.34 8.29
CA LYS A 757 -12.57 -16.33 7.56
C LYS A 757 -13.43 -15.13 7.92
N VAL A 758 -14.19 -14.64 6.95
CA VAL A 758 -15.30 -13.71 7.18
C VAL A 758 -16.38 -14.42 7.99
N SER A 759 -16.78 -13.85 9.14
CA SER A 759 -17.65 -14.51 10.11
C SER A 759 -19.13 -14.12 10.00
N GLU A 760 -19.45 -13.05 9.25
CA GLU A 760 -20.81 -12.53 9.09
C GLU A 760 -21.27 -12.50 7.63
N ASP A 761 -22.57 -12.40 7.41
CA ASP A 761 -23.11 -12.16 6.07
C ASP A 761 -22.79 -10.73 5.65
N LYS A 762 -21.91 -10.61 4.65
CA LYS A 762 -21.54 -9.35 4.02
C LYS A 762 -21.69 -9.49 2.52
N PHE A 763 -22.43 -8.58 1.91
CA PHE A 763 -22.68 -8.58 0.49
C PHE A 763 -21.86 -7.49 -0.18
N LEU A 764 -20.98 -7.90 -1.09
CA LEU A 764 -20.11 -7.01 -1.89
C LEU A 764 -20.17 -7.45 -3.35
N SER A 765 -20.13 -6.49 -4.26
CA SER A 765 -20.01 -6.79 -5.70
C SER A 765 -18.56 -7.06 -6.05
N ASN A 766 -18.29 -8.20 -6.68
CA ASN A 766 -16.96 -8.53 -7.18
C ASN A 766 -16.68 -7.73 -8.46
N PRO A 767 -15.67 -6.85 -8.51
CA PRO A 767 -15.39 -6.07 -9.71
C PRO A 767 -15.01 -6.93 -10.92
N ARG A 768 -14.44 -8.14 -10.71
CA ARG A 768 -14.11 -9.08 -11.79
C ARG A 768 -15.30 -9.88 -12.30
N ASP A 769 -16.39 -9.95 -11.52
CA ASP A 769 -17.64 -10.59 -11.91
C ASP A 769 -18.84 -9.73 -11.44
N PRO A 770 -19.11 -8.61 -12.11
CA PRO A 770 -20.26 -7.76 -11.77
C PRO A 770 -21.62 -8.46 -11.93
N GLY A 771 -21.68 -9.60 -12.62
CA GLY A 771 -22.86 -10.45 -12.71
C GLY A 771 -23.13 -11.30 -11.48
N GLY A 772 -22.17 -11.37 -10.53
CA GLY A 772 -22.32 -12.13 -9.28
C GLY A 772 -22.51 -13.63 -9.48
N GLY A 773 -21.90 -14.22 -10.51
CA GLY A 773 -22.07 -15.62 -10.87
C GLY A 773 -23.40 -15.97 -11.54
N ARG A 774 -24.28 -15.00 -11.81
CA ARG A 774 -25.59 -15.22 -12.43
C ARG A 774 -25.46 -15.39 -13.93
N SER A 775 -26.12 -16.40 -14.49
CA SER A 775 -26.23 -16.60 -15.93
C SER A 775 -27.35 -15.78 -16.60
N ASP A 776 -28.23 -15.15 -15.80
CA ASP A 776 -29.32 -14.30 -16.27
C ASP A 776 -29.04 -12.78 -16.07
N ALA A 777 -27.81 -12.41 -15.79
CA ALA A 777 -27.35 -11.01 -15.74
C ALA A 777 -26.68 -10.60 -17.05
N VAL A 778 -26.76 -9.31 -17.38
CA VAL A 778 -25.97 -8.66 -18.42
C VAL A 778 -25.06 -7.61 -17.77
N ILE A 779 -23.77 -7.77 -17.95
CA ILE A 779 -22.77 -6.80 -17.48
C ILE A 779 -22.64 -5.69 -18.51
N ILE A 780 -22.75 -4.45 -18.07
CA ILE A 780 -22.62 -3.26 -18.91
C ILE A 780 -21.35 -2.53 -18.57
N LYS A 781 -20.49 -2.30 -19.57
CA LYS A 781 -19.41 -1.33 -19.50
C LYS A 781 -19.96 0.05 -19.80
N ASP A 782 -19.99 0.93 -18.80
CA ASP A 782 -20.61 2.26 -18.95
C ASP A 782 -19.72 3.21 -19.74
N LEU A 783 -20.23 3.70 -20.86
CA LEU A 783 -19.53 4.68 -21.69
C LEU A 783 -19.37 6.06 -21.03
N GLN A 784 -20.09 6.35 -19.94
CA GLN A 784 -20.00 7.63 -19.26
C GLN A 784 -18.76 7.76 -18.37
N ASN A 785 -18.32 6.68 -17.73
CA ASN A 785 -17.24 6.72 -16.75
C ASN A 785 -16.37 5.45 -16.71
N ALA A 786 -16.60 4.53 -17.64
CA ALA A 786 -15.95 3.21 -17.72
C ALA A 786 -16.15 2.30 -16.50
N SER A 787 -17.12 2.58 -15.63
CA SER A 787 -17.51 1.65 -14.56
C SER A 787 -18.33 0.47 -15.14
N ASN A 788 -18.62 -0.52 -14.31
CA ASN A 788 -19.51 -1.61 -14.68
C ASN A 788 -20.80 -1.55 -13.87
N CYS A 789 -21.96 -1.75 -14.54
CA CYS A 789 -23.20 -2.09 -13.86
C CYS A 789 -23.72 -3.45 -14.35
N ALA A 790 -24.72 -4.00 -13.67
CA ALA A 790 -25.39 -5.22 -14.09
C ALA A 790 -26.88 -4.98 -14.29
N VAL A 791 -27.43 -5.50 -15.38
CA VAL A 791 -28.86 -5.56 -15.61
C VAL A 791 -29.34 -6.97 -15.30
N VAL A 792 -30.32 -7.10 -14.42
CA VAL A 792 -30.88 -8.39 -13.99
C VAL A 792 -32.39 -8.41 -14.17
N PRO A 793 -32.99 -9.59 -14.43
CA PRO A 793 -34.45 -9.71 -14.47
C PRO A 793 -34.98 -9.79 -13.03
N THR A 794 -36.20 -9.23 -12.82
CA THR A 794 -36.93 -9.37 -11.55
C THR A 794 -37.47 -10.79 -11.35
N VAL A 795 -37.66 -11.53 -12.43
CA VAL A 795 -37.95 -12.96 -12.42
C VAL A 795 -36.73 -13.75 -12.87
N ALA A 796 -36.14 -14.46 -11.93
CA ALA A 796 -34.89 -15.20 -12.15
C ALA A 796 -34.97 -16.15 -13.39
N GLY A 797 -33.86 -16.22 -14.15
CA GLY A 797 -33.70 -17.08 -15.31
C GLY A 797 -34.14 -16.48 -16.65
N ASN A 798 -34.68 -15.25 -16.68
CA ASN A 798 -35.12 -14.60 -17.92
C ASN A 798 -33.98 -13.90 -18.67
N ILE A 799 -32.91 -14.61 -19.00
CA ILE A 799 -31.75 -14.04 -19.74
C ILE A 799 -32.14 -13.52 -21.12
N ALA A 800 -33.05 -14.19 -21.83
CA ALA A 800 -33.50 -13.75 -23.14
C ALA A 800 -34.20 -12.39 -23.09
N GLY A 801 -34.98 -12.14 -22.03
CA GLY A 801 -35.63 -10.85 -21.81
C GLY A 801 -34.62 -9.76 -21.52
N VAL A 802 -33.63 -10.03 -20.65
CA VAL A 802 -32.58 -9.04 -20.32
C VAL A 802 -31.71 -8.71 -21.53
N ASN A 803 -31.25 -9.72 -22.27
CA ASN A 803 -30.47 -9.52 -23.50
C ASN A 803 -31.29 -8.73 -24.55
N GLY A 804 -32.57 -9.04 -24.69
CA GLY A 804 -33.48 -8.31 -25.60
C GLY A 804 -33.67 -6.85 -25.19
N PHE A 805 -33.86 -6.59 -23.90
CA PHE A 805 -33.99 -5.24 -23.35
C PHE A 805 -32.72 -4.41 -23.58
N VAL A 806 -31.53 -4.92 -23.15
CA VAL A 806 -30.27 -4.24 -23.36
C VAL A 806 -29.99 -4.04 -24.84
N GLY A 807 -30.20 -5.07 -25.67
CA GLY A 807 -30.04 -4.99 -27.13
C GLY A 807 -30.93 -3.91 -27.77
N ALA A 808 -32.19 -3.78 -27.33
CA ALA A 808 -33.08 -2.76 -27.83
C ALA A 808 -32.64 -1.33 -27.47
N VAL A 809 -32.22 -1.11 -26.24
CA VAL A 809 -31.69 0.20 -25.79
C VAL A 809 -30.37 0.52 -26.52
N ASN A 810 -29.44 -0.44 -26.58
CA ASN A 810 -28.15 -0.26 -27.26
C ASN A 810 -28.33 0.03 -28.77
N SER A 811 -29.27 -0.65 -29.44
CA SER A 811 -29.55 -0.38 -30.86
C SER A 811 -29.95 1.07 -31.11
N SER A 812 -30.68 1.70 -30.18
CA SER A 812 -31.06 3.12 -30.29
C SER A 812 -29.85 4.08 -30.14
N LEU A 813 -28.74 3.57 -29.53
CA LEU A 813 -27.49 4.29 -29.32
C LEU A 813 -26.41 3.94 -30.35
N GLY A 814 -26.71 3.06 -31.32
CA GLY A 814 -25.72 2.57 -32.28
C GLY A 814 -24.71 1.57 -31.68
N LEU A 815 -25.06 0.92 -30.58
CA LEU A 815 -24.21 -0.05 -29.88
C LEU A 815 -24.66 -1.49 -30.15
N ASN A 816 -23.73 -2.43 -29.95
CA ASN A 816 -23.98 -3.86 -30.13
C ASN A 816 -24.89 -4.46 -29.04
N ALA A 817 -25.57 -5.54 -29.38
CA ALA A 817 -26.28 -6.37 -28.43
C ALA A 817 -25.31 -7.12 -27.52
N PRO A 818 -25.78 -7.58 -26.33
CA PRO A 818 -24.98 -8.37 -25.41
C PRO A 818 -24.37 -9.61 -26.06
N GLN A 819 -23.10 -9.89 -25.70
CA GLN A 819 -22.33 -11.04 -26.18
C GLN A 819 -21.95 -11.95 -24.99
N ALA A 820 -21.81 -13.24 -25.28
CA ALA A 820 -21.31 -14.19 -24.29
C ALA A 820 -19.80 -14.02 -24.11
N PHE A 821 -19.34 -14.05 -22.87
CA PHE A 821 -17.93 -14.16 -22.59
C PHE A 821 -17.38 -15.54 -22.98
N PRO A 822 -16.07 -15.71 -23.19
CA PRO A 822 -15.47 -17.03 -23.44
C PRO A 822 -15.85 -18.04 -22.36
N ALA A 823 -16.04 -19.29 -22.73
CA ALA A 823 -16.45 -20.35 -21.82
C ALA A 823 -15.43 -20.58 -20.67
N ASP A 824 -14.14 -20.32 -20.94
CA ASP A 824 -13.06 -20.39 -19.96
C ASP A 824 -12.80 -19.07 -19.24
N GLY A 825 -13.71 -18.09 -19.35
CA GLY A 825 -13.53 -16.74 -18.77
C GLY A 825 -13.88 -16.63 -17.28
N GLY A 826 -14.54 -17.64 -16.71
CA GLY A 826 -15.01 -17.61 -15.33
C GLY A 826 -16.20 -16.65 -15.08
N ILE A 827 -16.90 -16.24 -16.13
CA ILE A 827 -18.06 -15.34 -16.11
C ILE A 827 -19.27 -16.04 -16.70
N ALA A 828 -20.34 -16.16 -15.93
CA ALA A 828 -21.58 -16.81 -16.37
C ALA A 828 -22.56 -15.87 -17.13
N SER A 829 -22.42 -14.56 -16.89
CA SER A 829 -23.24 -13.49 -17.49
C SER A 829 -22.87 -13.26 -18.96
N THR A 830 -23.69 -12.47 -19.67
CA THR A 830 -23.31 -11.83 -20.94
C THR A 830 -22.85 -10.41 -20.71
N GLY A 831 -22.24 -9.76 -21.68
CA GLY A 831 -21.71 -8.39 -21.55
C GLY A 831 -21.93 -7.53 -22.79
N ALA A 832 -22.03 -6.22 -22.59
CA ALA A 832 -22.10 -5.21 -23.62
C ALA A 832 -21.52 -3.87 -23.19
N TYR A 833 -21.07 -3.06 -24.13
CA TYR A 833 -20.96 -1.62 -23.91
C TYR A 833 -22.35 -1.02 -23.84
N GLY A 834 -22.55 0.00 -23.01
CA GLY A 834 -23.84 0.64 -22.87
C GLY A 834 -23.77 1.90 -22.01
N ILE A 835 -24.92 2.42 -21.62
CA ILE A 835 -25.04 3.56 -20.71
C ILE A 835 -25.95 3.15 -19.55
N CYS A 836 -25.35 2.94 -18.38
CA CYS A 836 -26.07 2.42 -17.20
C CYS A 836 -27.24 3.32 -16.78
N SER A 837 -27.06 4.64 -16.82
CA SER A 837 -28.12 5.62 -16.50
C SER A 837 -29.26 5.61 -17.51
N ALA A 838 -28.96 5.43 -18.81
CA ALA A 838 -29.98 5.31 -19.85
C ALA A 838 -30.82 4.05 -19.67
N LEU A 839 -30.15 2.92 -19.39
CA LEU A 839 -30.84 1.65 -19.09
C LEU A 839 -31.75 1.80 -17.87
N ALA A 840 -31.25 2.39 -16.78
CA ALA A 840 -32.02 2.62 -15.55
C ALA A 840 -33.22 3.54 -15.79
N GLY A 841 -33.02 4.66 -16.50
CA GLY A 841 -34.10 5.61 -16.85
C GLY A 841 -35.15 4.99 -17.75
N THR A 842 -34.77 4.07 -18.64
CA THR A 842 -35.67 3.37 -19.57
C THR A 842 -36.57 2.34 -18.88
N ILE A 843 -36.14 1.78 -17.73
CA ILE A 843 -36.98 0.81 -16.96
C ILE A 843 -38.23 1.50 -16.38
N GLY A 844 -38.17 2.78 -16.15
CA GLY A 844 -39.16 3.57 -15.43
C GLY A 844 -38.68 3.98 -14.03
N VAL A 845 -39.05 5.17 -13.59
CA VAL A 845 -38.60 5.79 -12.35
C VAL A 845 -39.77 5.97 -11.39
N LEU A 846 -39.57 5.54 -10.14
CA LEU A 846 -40.50 5.79 -9.03
C LEU A 846 -40.03 6.96 -8.18
N ASP A 847 -40.95 7.70 -7.60
CA ASP A 847 -40.64 8.66 -6.52
C ASP A 847 -40.46 7.97 -5.16
N ALA A 848 -40.14 8.73 -4.14
CA ALA A 848 -39.94 8.22 -2.76
C ALA A 848 -41.21 7.57 -2.15
N SER A 849 -42.40 7.83 -2.72
CA SER A 849 -43.66 7.19 -2.29
C SER A 849 -43.96 5.88 -3.04
N GLY A 850 -43.13 5.51 -4.04
CA GLY A 850 -43.35 4.38 -4.91
C GLY A 850 -44.30 4.64 -6.10
N ALA A 851 -44.63 5.89 -6.40
CA ALA A 851 -45.44 6.24 -7.55
C ALA A 851 -44.55 6.43 -8.81
N LEU A 852 -45.03 5.93 -9.95
CA LEU A 852 -44.33 6.03 -11.22
C LEU A 852 -44.32 7.47 -11.73
N ILE A 853 -43.15 8.09 -11.77
CA ILE A 853 -42.94 9.48 -12.24
C ILE A 853 -42.38 9.53 -13.68
N VAL A 854 -41.65 8.50 -14.11
CA VAL A 854 -41.23 8.33 -15.51
C VAL A 854 -41.67 6.94 -15.98
N ALA A 855 -42.56 6.90 -16.93
CA ALA A 855 -43.02 5.62 -17.52
C ALA A 855 -41.96 5.08 -18.49
N PRO A 856 -41.79 3.75 -18.58
CA PRO A 856 -40.97 3.14 -19.64
C PRO A 856 -41.53 3.47 -21.02
N PRO A 857 -40.70 3.49 -22.08
CA PRO A 857 -41.16 3.65 -23.45
C PRO A 857 -42.22 2.60 -23.83
N ALA A 858 -43.32 3.06 -24.41
CA ALA A 858 -44.48 2.18 -24.72
C ALA A 858 -44.09 0.96 -25.60
N ALA A 859 -43.12 1.12 -26.49
CA ALA A 859 -42.62 0.03 -27.33
C ALA A 859 -41.96 -1.08 -26.48
N LEU A 860 -41.16 -0.70 -25.48
CA LEU A 860 -40.47 -1.66 -24.58
C LEU A 860 -41.47 -2.28 -23.58
N ALA A 861 -42.42 -1.47 -23.07
CA ALA A 861 -43.52 -2.01 -22.24
C ALA A 861 -44.37 -3.04 -22.99
N GLY A 862 -44.59 -2.84 -24.30
CA GLY A 862 -45.28 -3.79 -25.15
C GLY A 862 -44.51 -5.08 -25.43
N LEU A 863 -43.18 -4.99 -25.47
CA LEU A 863 -42.30 -6.17 -25.73
C LEU A 863 -42.04 -7.00 -24.48
N PHE A 864 -41.80 -6.36 -23.33
CA PHE A 864 -41.36 -7.04 -22.13
C PHE A 864 -42.40 -7.12 -21.01
N GLY A 865 -43.51 -6.43 -21.17
CA GLY A 865 -44.51 -6.26 -20.13
C GLY A 865 -44.08 -5.28 -19.06
N THR A 866 -44.99 -5.00 -18.10
CA THR A 866 -44.69 -4.17 -16.94
C THR A 866 -45.07 -4.90 -15.65
N GLN A 867 -44.37 -4.55 -14.57
CA GLN A 867 -44.66 -4.96 -13.20
C GLN A 867 -45.90 -4.22 -12.67
N ALA A 868 -46.35 -4.59 -11.47
CA ALA A 868 -47.51 -3.95 -10.84
C ALA A 868 -47.31 -2.44 -10.55
N ASP A 869 -46.09 -2.00 -10.41
CA ASP A 869 -45.68 -0.59 -10.22
C ASP A 869 -45.48 0.17 -11.54
N GLY A 870 -45.75 -0.47 -12.69
CA GLY A 870 -45.65 0.10 -14.04
C GLY A 870 -44.23 0.11 -14.64
N ARG A 871 -43.16 -0.33 -13.92
CA ARG A 871 -41.81 -0.45 -14.46
C ARG A 871 -41.66 -1.73 -15.31
N LEU A 872 -40.65 -1.75 -16.18
CA LEU A 872 -40.22 -2.98 -16.86
C LEU A 872 -39.72 -4.04 -15.84
N PRO A 873 -39.78 -5.34 -16.15
CA PRO A 873 -39.40 -6.42 -15.24
C PRO A 873 -37.84 -6.62 -15.15
N PHE A 874 -37.11 -5.52 -15.07
CA PHE A 874 -35.65 -5.50 -14.98
C PHE A 874 -35.19 -4.55 -13.87
N GLU A 875 -33.97 -4.73 -13.45
CA GLU A 875 -33.28 -3.88 -12.46
C GLU A 875 -31.86 -3.59 -12.94
N VAL A 876 -31.39 -2.35 -12.76
CA VAL A 876 -30.01 -1.95 -13.03
C VAL A 876 -29.29 -1.73 -11.71
N LEU A 877 -28.23 -2.51 -11.47
CA LEU A 877 -27.41 -2.49 -10.28
C LEU A 877 -26.09 -1.77 -10.59
N GLY A 878 -25.93 -0.53 -10.12
CA GLY A 878 -24.83 0.37 -10.49
C GLY A 878 -23.43 -0.13 -10.11
N SER A 879 -23.33 -1.00 -9.10
CA SER A 879 -22.05 -1.61 -8.71
C SER A 879 -21.96 -3.10 -9.05
N GLY A 880 -22.90 -3.64 -9.83
CA GLY A 880 -23.05 -5.07 -10.07
C GLY A 880 -23.85 -5.80 -9.00
N VAL A 881 -24.01 -7.09 -9.18
CA VAL A 881 -24.76 -8.00 -8.28
C VAL A 881 -23.94 -8.30 -7.04
N PRO A 882 -24.42 -7.98 -5.83
CA PRO A 882 -23.70 -8.28 -4.59
C PRO A 882 -23.70 -9.80 -4.31
N THR A 883 -22.55 -10.33 -3.93
CA THR A 883 -22.38 -11.72 -3.49
C THR A 883 -22.01 -11.78 -2.02
N ASN A 884 -22.47 -12.81 -1.32
CA ASN A 884 -22.13 -13.01 0.09
C ASN A 884 -20.69 -13.54 0.21
N ILE A 885 -19.82 -12.79 0.90
CA ILE A 885 -18.42 -13.17 1.12
C ILE A 885 -18.19 -13.92 2.44
N ARG A 886 -19.26 -14.32 3.16
CA ARG A 886 -19.14 -15.12 4.38
C ARG A 886 -18.38 -16.42 4.15
N GLY A 887 -17.41 -16.70 5.00
CA GLY A 887 -16.55 -17.89 4.91
C GLY A 887 -15.30 -17.69 4.06
N ASN A 888 -15.20 -16.62 3.27
CA ASN A 888 -14.00 -16.30 2.50
C ASN A 888 -12.82 -16.03 3.42
N GLU A 889 -11.63 -16.41 2.96
CA GLU A 889 -10.37 -16.16 3.66
C GLU A 889 -9.95 -14.68 3.50
N LEU A 890 -9.28 -14.15 4.50
CA LEU A 890 -8.74 -12.78 4.44
C LEU A 890 -7.56 -12.71 3.46
N PRO A 891 -7.38 -11.57 2.78
CA PRO A 891 -6.24 -11.38 1.90
C PRO A 891 -4.90 -11.45 2.64
N GLN A 892 -3.84 -11.90 1.95
CA GLN A 892 -2.46 -11.96 2.44
C GLN A 892 -2.28 -12.83 3.72
N ALA A 893 -3.15 -13.82 3.93
CA ALA A 893 -3.18 -14.70 5.09
C ALA A 893 -2.82 -16.15 4.72
N PRO A 894 -1.52 -16.48 4.50
CA PRO A 894 -1.12 -17.84 4.11
C PRO A 894 -1.44 -18.83 5.22
N ASN A 895 -2.00 -19.97 4.83
CA ASN A 895 -2.46 -20.99 5.79
C ASN A 895 -1.32 -21.70 6.53
N ILE A 896 -0.15 -21.82 5.90
CA ILE A 896 1.03 -22.50 6.47
C ILE A 896 2.27 -21.68 6.12
N LYS A 897 3.13 -21.51 7.10
CA LYS A 897 4.51 -21.06 6.87
C LYS A 897 5.45 -21.93 7.68
N PHE A 898 6.63 -22.19 7.12
CA PHE A 898 7.72 -22.73 7.92
C PHE A 898 9.06 -22.13 7.49
N SER A 899 10.01 -22.08 8.41
CA SER A 899 11.38 -21.65 8.16
C SER A 899 12.36 -22.56 8.91
N ILE A 900 13.51 -22.77 8.30
CA ILE A 900 14.64 -23.44 8.90
C ILE A 900 15.93 -22.72 8.54
N GLY A 901 16.72 -22.37 9.54
CA GLY A 901 18.06 -21.83 9.38
C GLY A 901 19.07 -22.77 10.05
N VAL A 902 20.15 -23.12 9.38
CA VAL A 902 21.21 -23.99 9.92
C VAL A 902 22.53 -23.28 9.77
N GLN A 903 23.22 -23.09 10.88
CA GLN A 903 24.56 -22.51 10.99
C GLN A 903 25.50 -23.46 11.67
N TYR A 904 26.74 -23.55 11.17
CA TYR A 904 27.84 -24.24 11.80
C TYR A 904 29.03 -23.30 11.93
N THR A 905 29.75 -23.37 13.06
CA THR A 905 30.96 -22.57 13.32
C THR A 905 32.15 -23.50 13.39
N ALA A 906 32.98 -23.51 12.36
CA ALA A 906 34.24 -24.23 12.34
C ALA A 906 35.33 -23.36 12.92
N ASN A 907 35.82 -23.68 14.11
CA ASN A 907 36.91 -23.01 14.79
C ASN A 907 38.28 -23.60 14.37
N PHE A 908 39.23 -22.75 14.02
CA PHE A 908 40.58 -23.13 13.64
C PHE A 908 41.59 -22.90 14.77
N ASP A 909 42.68 -23.68 14.81
CA ASP A 909 43.72 -23.57 15.84
C ASP A 909 44.38 -22.17 15.92
N ASN A 910 44.33 -21.38 14.85
CA ASN A 910 44.84 -20.02 14.79
C ASN A 910 43.86 -18.95 15.31
N GLY A 911 42.73 -19.36 15.90
CA GLY A 911 41.72 -18.48 16.43
C GLY A 911 40.69 -17.92 15.40
N MET A 912 40.89 -18.20 14.11
CA MET A 912 39.91 -17.84 13.08
C MET A 912 38.72 -18.79 13.13
N SER A 913 37.55 -18.35 12.61
CA SER A 913 36.38 -19.21 12.46
C SER A 913 35.76 -19.10 11.07
N LEU A 914 35.22 -20.20 10.55
CA LEU A 914 34.43 -20.22 9.32
C LEU A 914 32.99 -20.60 9.64
N VAL A 915 32.03 -19.72 9.22
CA VAL A 915 30.63 -19.81 9.58
C VAL A 915 29.78 -19.94 8.31
N PRO A 916 29.54 -21.16 7.80
CA PRO A 916 28.49 -21.39 6.79
C PRO A 916 27.11 -21.35 7.43
N ARG A 917 26.16 -20.77 6.71
CA ARG A 917 24.73 -20.74 7.07
C ARG A 917 23.84 -20.88 5.83
N VAL A 918 22.72 -21.60 6.00
CA VAL A 918 21.66 -21.73 4.99
C VAL A 918 20.32 -21.50 5.68
N ASP A 919 19.49 -20.66 5.07
CA ASP A 919 18.12 -20.39 5.52
C ASP A 919 17.14 -20.75 4.40
N VAL A 920 16.09 -21.49 4.74
CA VAL A 920 15.02 -21.88 3.82
C VAL A 920 13.68 -21.53 4.45
N ALA A 921 12.84 -20.84 3.69
CA ALA A 921 11.49 -20.48 4.11
C ALA A 921 10.46 -20.92 3.06
N TYR A 922 9.36 -21.46 3.53
CA TYR A 922 8.17 -21.75 2.72
C TYR A 922 7.00 -20.92 3.20
N THR A 923 6.34 -20.24 2.25
CA THR A 923 5.07 -19.52 2.47
C THR A 923 3.99 -20.23 1.65
N GLY A 924 2.92 -20.69 2.29
CA GLY A 924 1.81 -21.37 1.64
C GLY A 924 0.92 -20.47 0.82
N ASN A 925 -0.12 -21.05 0.22
CA ASN A 925 -1.09 -20.33 -0.59
C ASN A 925 -1.85 -19.27 0.24
N SER A 926 -2.22 -18.17 -0.42
CA SER A 926 -3.09 -17.12 0.12
C SER A 926 -3.95 -16.51 -1.00
N TYR A 927 -4.74 -15.51 -0.67
CA TYR A 927 -5.50 -14.75 -1.66
C TYR A 927 -5.08 -13.28 -1.66
N GLY A 928 -5.13 -12.64 -2.83
CA GLY A 928 -4.90 -11.19 -2.97
C GLY A 928 -6.16 -10.34 -2.82
N SER A 929 -7.35 -10.98 -2.80
CA SER A 929 -8.65 -10.31 -2.69
C SER A 929 -9.57 -11.06 -1.74
N ILE A 930 -10.49 -10.34 -1.10
CA ILE A 930 -11.53 -10.90 -0.21
C ILE A 930 -12.54 -11.78 -0.97
N PHE A 931 -12.62 -11.67 -2.29
CA PHE A 931 -13.56 -12.46 -3.10
C PHE A 931 -13.09 -13.92 -3.31
N ASN A 932 -11.82 -14.22 -3.04
CA ASN A 932 -11.22 -15.54 -3.16
C ASN A 932 -11.44 -16.20 -4.54
N GLY A 933 -11.50 -15.41 -5.60
CA GLY A 933 -11.60 -15.91 -6.96
C GLY A 933 -10.37 -16.68 -7.40
N THR A 934 -10.48 -17.45 -8.49
CA THR A 934 -9.35 -18.22 -9.06
C THR A 934 -8.13 -17.32 -9.36
N PRO A 935 -8.29 -16.13 -10.01
CA PRO A 935 -7.16 -15.27 -10.30
C PRO A 935 -6.66 -14.50 -9.06
N ASP A 936 -7.42 -14.53 -7.96
CA ASP A 936 -6.98 -13.90 -6.70
C ASP A 936 -6.03 -14.78 -5.90
N ARG A 937 -5.85 -16.04 -6.29
CA ARG A 937 -5.01 -16.98 -5.58
C ARG A 937 -3.53 -16.69 -5.82
N ILE A 938 -2.79 -16.55 -4.74
CA ILE A 938 -1.34 -16.44 -4.69
C ILE A 938 -0.80 -17.82 -4.34
N GLU A 939 -0.04 -18.43 -5.23
CA GLU A 939 0.54 -19.75 -5.02
C GLU A 939 1.66 -19.72 -3.98
N GLY A 940 1.78 -20.80 -3.21
CA GLY A 940 2.84 -20.94 -2.23
C GLY A 940 4.22 -21.00 -2.89
N PHE A 941 5.24 -20.51 -2.19
CA PHE A 941 6.60 -20.45 -2.69
C PHE A 941 7.64 -20.78 -1.63
N THR A 942 8.81 -21.20 -2.11
CA THR A 942 10.00 -21.44 -1.30
C THR A 942 11.09 -20.45 -1.67
N GLN A 943 11.73 -19.85 -0.67
CA GLN A 943 12.91 -19.03 -0.81
C GLN A 943 14.05 -19.63 0.00
N ALA A 944 15.27 -19.59 -0.53
CA ALA A 944 16.46 -20.02 0.16
C ALA A 944 17.57 -19.00 0.02
N ASN A 945 18.29 -18.76 1.12
CA ASN A 945 19.46 -17.90 1.20
C ASN A 945 20.64 -18.70 1.77
N ALA A 946 21.86 -18.34 1.43
CA ALA A 946 23.05 -18.92 2.02
C ALA A 946 24.15 -17.89 2.17
N GLN A 947 25.00 -18.08 3.15
CA GLN A 947 26.25 -17.33 3.30
C GLN A 947 27.37 -18.19 3.90
N ILE A 948 28.56 -17.73 3.69
CA ILE A 948 29.76 -18.26 4.33
C ILE A 948 30.62 -17.08 4.78
N GLN A 949 30.96 -17.05 6.06
CA GLN A 949 31.71 -15.95 6.66
C GLN A 949 33.00 -16.47 7.31
N LEU A 950 34.12 -15.88 6.99
CA LEU A 950 35.40 -16.10 7.62
C LEU A 950 35.67 -14.94 8.59
N ASN A 951 35.84 -15.24 9.87
CA ASN A 951 36.17 -14.26 10.91
C ASN A 951 37.64 -14.31 11.27
N GLY A 952 38.25 -13.16 11.51
CA GLY A 952 39.59 -13.05 12.02
C GLY A 952 39.74 -13.58 13.46
N ALA A 953 40.94 -13.96 13.85
CA ALA A 953 41.23 -14.57 15.15
C ALA A 953 40.86 -13.65 16.35
N ASP A 954 40.90 -12.35 16.15
CA ASP A 954 40.57 -11.35 17.18
C ASP A 954 39.10 -10.84 17.08
N GLY A 955 38.31 -11.42 16.13
CA GLY A 955 36.94 -10.99 15.86
C GLY A 955 36.81 -9.59 15.26
N ARG A 956 37.94 -8.91 14.94
CA ARG A 956 37.95 -7.53 14.46
C ARG A 956 37.68 -7.36 12.96
N TRP A 957 37.73 -8.42 12.19
CA TRP A 957 37.45 -8.38 10.76
C TRP A 957 36.77 -9.65 10.31
N TYR A 958 36.00 -9.52 9.24
CA TYR A 958 35.42 -10.67 8.54
C TYR A 958 35.40 -10.45 7.03
N VAL A 959 35.29 -11.57 6.30
CA VAL A 959 34.99 -11.62 4.87
C VAL A 959 33.85 -12.59 4.69
N ARG A 960 32.82 -12.16 3.96
CA ARG A 960 31.57 -12.90 3.73
C ARG A 960 31.29 -13.05 2.23
N GLY A 961 30.93 -14.26 1.79
CA GLY A 961 30.24 -14.50 0.52
C GLY A 961 28.79 -14.85 0.78
N PHE A 962 27.87 -14.30 0.00
CA PHE A 962 26.44 -14.55 0.20
C PHE A 962 25.68 -14.75 -1.11
N VAL A 963 24.55 -15.43 -1.01
CA VAL A 963 23.55 -15.54 -2.07
C VAL A 963 22.14 -15.52 -1.44
N GLN A 964 21.29 -14.66 -1.96
CA GLN A 964 19.87 -14.52 -1.62
C GLN A 964 19.03 -14.99 -2.79
N ASN A 965 17.86 -15.57 -2.50
CA ASN A 965 17.00 -16.20 -3.49
C ASN A 965 17.76 -17.13 -4.43
N ILE A 966 18.37 -18.19 -3.86
CA ILE A 966 19.23 -19.15 -4.57
C ILE A 966 18.53 -19.74 -5.82
N PHE A 967 17.22 -19.95 -5.73
CA PHE A 967 16.42 -20.54 -6.81
C PHE A 967 16.07 -19.56 -7.91
N ASP A 968 16.40 -18.26 -7.75
CA ASP A 968 16.01 -17.19 -8.66
C ASP A 968 14.48 -17.14 -8.91
N SER A 969 13.72 -17.45 -7.87
CA SER A 969 12.26 -17.47 -7.95
C SER A 969 11.72 -16.07 -8.17
N ASN A 970 10.77 -15.95 -9.10
CA ASN A 970 9.97 -14.74 -9.35
C ASN A 970 8.53 -14.90 -8.80
N SER A 971 8.36 -15.70 -7.74
CA SER A 971 7.06 -15.96 -7.12
C SER A 971 6.35 -14.67 -6.72
N ILE A 972 5.03 -14.67 -6.91
CA ILE A 972 4.17 -13.55 -6.53
C ILE A 972 4.07 -13.52 -5.01
N THR A 973 4.39 -12.38 -4.41
CA THR A 973 4.30 -12.12 -2.96
C THR A 973 3.08 -11.30 -2.58
N GLY A 974 2.47 -10.65 -3.55
CA GLY A 974 1.28 -9.83 -3.37
C GLY A 974 0.66 -9.45 -4.70
N GLN A 975 -0.62 -9.11 -4.68
CA GLN A 975 -1.33 -8.66 -5.86
C GLN A 975 -2.52 -7.76 -5.48
N TYR A 976 -2.93 -6.91 -6.42
CA TYR A 976 -4.21 -6.23 -6.32
C TYR A 976 -4.81 -6.01 -7.72
N VAL A 977 -6.14 -6.00 -7.76
CA VAL A 977 -6.93 -5.78 -8.98
C VAL A 977 -7.19 -4.28 -9.13
N THR A 978 -6.95 -3.73 -10.32
CA THR A 978 -7.39 -2.37 -10.66
C THR A 978 -8.92 -2.31 -10.77
N ASP A 979 -9.46 -1.12 -10.91
CA ASP A 979 -10.91 -0.96 -11.06
C ASP A 979 -11.39 -1.17 -12.52
N ALA A 980 -12.71 -1.13 -12.69
CA ALA A 980 -13.35 -1.32 -13.99
C ALA A 980 -12.93 -0.28 -15.04
N SER A 981 -12.66 0.98 -14.63
CA SER A 981 -12.27 2.05 -15.55
C SER A 981 -10.81 1.93 -16.04
N SER A 982 -10.05 1.01 -15.46
CA SER A 982 -8.71 0.64 -15.90
C SER A 982 -8.67 -0.66 -16.71
N GLY A 983 -9.74 -1.46 -16.70
CA GLY A 983 -9.81 -2.75 -17.40
C GLY A 983 -9.49 -3.96 -16.52
N LEU A 984 -9.53 -3.83 -15.18
CA LEU A 984 -9.47 -4.95 -14.19
C LEU A 984 -8.21 -5.81 -14.26
N TYR A 985 -7.10 -5.31 -14.78
CA TYR A 985 -5.84 -6.05 -14.73
C TYR A 985 -5.31 -6.17 -13.30
N THR A 986 -4.48 -7.18 -13.08
CA THR A 986 -3.87 -7.44 -11.79
C THR A 986 -2.44 -6.94 -11.77
N ASN A 987 -2.15 -6.05 -10.85
CA ASN A 987 -0.79 -5.68 -10.51
C ASN A 987 -0.21 -6.72 -9.57
N ILE A 988 1.00 -7.19 -9.85
CA ILE A 988 1.72 -8.17 -9.03
C ILE A 988 3.02 -7.60 -8.48
N PHE A 989 3.39 -8.09 -7.31
CA PHE A 989 4.67 -7.90 -6.65
C PHE A 989 5.36 -9.26 -6.58
N THR A 990 6.65 -9.31 -6.87
CA THR A 990 7.42 -10.56 -6.89
C THR A 990 8.59 -10.51 -5.91
N LEU A 991 9.18 -11.65 -5.65
CA LEU A 991 10.47 -11.72 -4.98
C LEU A 991 11.53 -11.01 -5.82
N ASP A 992 12.47 -10.34 -5.15
CA ASP A 992 13.67 -9.83 -5.79
C ASP A 992 14.44 -10.97 -6.48
N PRO A 993 15.15 -10.73 -7.59
CA PRO A 993 15.94 -11.75 -8.25
C PRO A 993 17.06 -12.27 -7.35
N ARG A 994 17.71 -13.37 -7.77
CA ARG A 994 18.88 -13.87 -7.07
C ARG A 994 19.96 -12.80 -6.97
N ARG A 995 20.32 -12.45 -5.74
CA ARG A 995 21.41 -11.54 -5.43
C ARG A 995 22.56 -12.33 -4.82
N TYR A 996 23.79 -12.01 -5.22
CA TYR A 996 24.99 -12.60 -4.67
C TYR A 996 26.13 -11.60 -4.66
N GLY A 997 27.04 -11.75 -3.71
CA GLY A 997 28.12 -10.81 -3.57
C GLY A 997 29.16 -11.24 -2.53
N ILE A 998 30.08 -10.34 -2.30
CA ILE A 998 31.12 -10.44 -1.29
C ILE A 998 31.04 -9.21 -0.40
N GLY A 999 31.12 -9.42 0.90
CA GLY A 999 31.21 -8.38 1.92
C GLY A 999 32.49 -8.52 2.75
N ALA A 1000 32.94 -7.41 3.30
CA ALA A 1000 34.02 -7.38 4.27
C ALA A 1000 33.76 -6.29 5.32
N GLY A 1001 34.09 -6.59 6.57
CA GLY A 1001 33.90 -5.66 7.68
C GLY A 1001 35.07 -5.63 8.62
N VAL A 1002 35.25 -4.46 9.26
CA VAL A 1002 36.24 -4.25 10.33
C VAL A 1002 35.56 -3.59 11.52
N LYS A 1003 35.98 -3.99 12.74
CA LYS A 1003 35.55 -3.43 14.02
C LYS A 1003 36.78 -3.04 14.83
N PHE A 1004 36.80 -1.92 15.49
CA PHE A 1004 37.92 -1.42 16.26
C PHE A 1004 37.50 -0.62 17.48
#